data_0eee4b0fcffa7f2a72415b41acb604f7
#
_entry.id   0eee4b0fcffa7f2a72415b41acb604f7
#
_cell.length_a   1.000
_cell.length_b   1.000
_cell.length_c   1.000
_cell.angle_alpha   90.00
_cell.angle_beta   90.00
_cell.angle_gamma   90.00
#
_symmetry.space_group_name_H-M   'P 1'
#
loop_
_entity.id
_entity.type
_entity.pdbx_description
1 polymer ?
#
loop_
_entity_poly.entity_id
_entity_poly.type
_entity_poly.pdbx_seq_one_letter_code
_entity_poly.pdbx_strand_id
1 'polypeptide(L)'
;LFTNEETYKKHEKDFTIEMETGTGKTYVYLRTILELHKEYGFKKFMIVVPSVAIRKGVEKSIEQLREHFKRLYNVDLSKYSFIYDSNNLGKVNNFVEENNLSICVMNIQAFNKDTNKIRKDDEYAKNLWRDIKFVRPIVLIDEPQKIEGTTKKKSQSLKAIDELEPLFTLRYSATHKNLYNQVYKLDSYEAYKKDLVKKIRVKTINSVISKDFPYIRYTYFTKDYKARIEMFSQEQGQSIRFRSFDVENGFSLYELSGGLPQYKDMFIAEQPHKEKALKIVSVNGDIELKLGESNKKLEDKEIIRIQINLAIDNHFKKQFEILEEGKKIKGLTLFFIDEVKKVRDSEASDGRGDYLEIFDEEYSNFIEKNEKKIEEYKNYFPSYKNANLVREGYFALDKKKNEVEVEYKNEDEPKAKSQEDIDRGIELILEKKDELISFNEPLAFIFSHSALREGWDNPNVFTLCTLKNGSSEIAKKQEIGRGLRLPVDVTGNRCLDRNVNELTVIANDSYENFSRMLQEDFNKNMNKNEVTSDLLLVTLEKAGIPKIKITSELVDEFKKELIEKKVMDSNNVLLKNGEEDIKEIQFSNETLQEHSIQIAENFVKYMVEKGTNRIEIANGDNEPIINKQRSFVSEKEFQNLFEELGTNLSKKAIYKCKIDNEKYIKSSIEKINSYIS
;
A
#
# COMPACT_ATOMS: atom_id res chain seq x y z
N LEU A 1 5.81 16.17 17.28
CA LEU A 1 6.22 15.71 15.96
C LEU A 1 7.56 16.31 15.51
N PHE A 2 8.00 17.40 16.09
CA PHE A 2 9.33 17.94 15.89
C PHE A 2 10.14 17.79 17.17
N THR A 3 11.29 17.13 17.04
CA THR A 3 12.19 16.88 18.18
C THR A 3 12.97 18.12 18.60
N ASN A 4 12.99 19.18 17.78
CA ASN A 4 13.56 20.46 18.12
C ASN A 4 12.90 21.63 17.35
N GLU A 5 13.06 22.85 17.88
CA GLU A 5 12.47 24.09 17.36
C GLU A 5 13.01 24.49 15.98
N GLU A 6 14.27 24.15 15.65
CA GLU A 6 14.86 24.43 14.34
C GLU A 6 14.20 23.58 13.23
N THR A 7 13.93 22.30 13.50
CA THR A 7 13.23 21.42 12.55
C THR A 7 11.80 21.89 12.32
N TYR A 8 11.13 22.37 13.38
CA TYR A 8 9.79 22.95 13.27
C TYR A 8 9.79 24.19 12.38
N LYS A 9 10.65 25.17 12.63
CA LYS A 9 10.74 26.41 11.82
C LYS A 9 11.01 26.14 10.35
N LYS A 10 11.80 25.09 10.05
CA LYS A 10 12.13 24.71 8.67
C LYS A 10 10.99 24.08 7.90
N HIS A 11 10.09 23.36 8.58
CA HIS A 11 9.00 22.56 8.00
C HIS A 11 7.62 23.00 8.50
N GLU A 12 7.49 24.21 9.00
CA GLU A 12 6.21 24.72 9.53
C GLU A 12 5.06 24.71 8.51
N LYS A 13 5.40 24.71 7.21
CA LYS A 13 4.45 24.72 6.09
C LYS A 13 4.24 23.35 5.43
N ASP A 14 4.89 22.33 5.94
CA ASP A 14 4.75 20.97 5.43
C ASP A 14 3.80 20.18 6.32
N PHE A 15 2.76 19.58 5.72
CA PHE A 15 1.77 18.77 6.41
C PHE A 15 1.73 17.36 5.82
N THR A 16 1.78 16.36 6.67
CA THR A 16 1.77 14.95 6.28
C THR A 16 0.38 14.35 6.47
N ILE A 17 -0.12 13.71 5.43
CA ILE A 17 -1.33 12.91 5.43
C ILE A 17 -0.93 11.48 5.07
N GLU A 18 -0.97 10.59 6.04
CA GLU A 18 -0.70 9.18 5.84
C GLU A 18 -2.00 8.44 5.54
N MET A 19 -2.05 7.79 4.39
CA MET A 19 -3.20 6.99 3.98
C MET A 19 -2.74 5.73 3.27
N GLU A 20 -3.24 4.57 3.70
CA GLU A 20 -2.92 3.29 3.11
C GLU A 20 -3.29 3.23 1.62
N THR A 21 -2.54 2.42 0.87
CA THR A 21 -2.82 2.19 -0.54
C THR A 21 -4.23 1.61 -0.72
N GLY A 22 -4.97 2.14 -1.70
CA GLY A 22 -6.34 1.67 -1.98
C GLY A 22 -7.44 2.33 -1.17
N THR A 23 -7.13 3.14 -0.15
CA THR A 23 -8.12 3.81 0.71
C THR A 23 -8.69 5.11 0.11
N GLY A 24 -8.28 5.49 -1.10
CA GLY A 24 -8.84 6.65 -1.81
C GLY A 24 -8.04 7.95 -1.67
N LYS A 25 -6.72 7.91 -1.52
CA LYS A 25 -5.85 9.11 -1.46
C LYS A 25 -6.21 10.17 -2.49
N THR A 26 -6.36 9.78 -3.77
CA THR A 26 -6.69 10.72 -4.86
C THR A 26 -8.02 11.42 -4.64
N TYR A 27 -9.05 10.70 -4.21
CA TYR A 27 -10.34 11.30 -3.84
C TYR A 27 -10.18 12.31 -2.71
N VAL A 28 -9.44 11.93 -1.65
CA VAL A 28 -9.27 12.78 -0.48
C VAL A 28 -8.55 14.08 -0.84
N TYR A 29 -7.45 14.03 -1.59
CA TYR A 29 -6.76 15.28 -1.91
C TYR A 29 -7.53 16.17 -2.90
N LEU A 30 -8.28 15.61 -3.86
CA LEU A 30 -9.16 16.39 -4.73
C LEU A 30 -10.29 17.06 -3.91
N ARG A 31 -10.86 16.34 -2.97
CA ARG A 31 -11.85 16.89 -2.05
C ARG A 31 -11.25 17.95 -1.13
N THR A 32 -10.04 17.73 -0.62
CA THR A 32 -9.32 18.73 0.19
C THR A 32 -9.12 20.04 -0.58
N ILE A 33 -8.79 19.98 -1.86
CA ILE A 33 -8.72 21.18 -2.71
C ILE A 33 -10.06 21.93 -2.74
N LEU A 34 -11.16 21.21 -2.94
CA LEU A 34 -12.49 21.80 -3.03
C LEU A 34 -12.97 22.37 -1.68
N GLU A 35 -12.70 21.68 -0.58
CA GLU A 35 -13.00 22.19 0.77
C GLU A 35 -12.16 23.44 1.07
N LEU A 36 -10.87 23.43 0.79
CA LEU A 36 -10.01 24.61 0.97
C LEU A 36 -10.47 25.79 0.10
N HIS A 37 -10.94 25.51 -1.11
CA HIS A 37 -11.50 26.54 -1.98
C HIS A 37 -12.81 27.10 -1.43
N LYS A 38 -13.72 26.23 -1.01
CA LYS A 38 -15.06 26.59 -0.52
C LYS A 38 -14.98 27.36 0.80
N GLU A 39 -14.21 26.87 1.78
CA GLU A 39 -14.22 27.43 3.14
C GLU A 39 -13.25 28.63 3.30
N TYR A 40 -12.15 28.66 2.54
CA TYR A 40 -11.10 29.67 2.70
C TYR A 40 -10.84 30.50 1.44
N GLY A 41 -11.48 30.19 0.32
CA GLY A 41 -11.32 30.93 -0.93
C GLY A 41 -9.98 30.70 -1.64
N PHE A 42 -9.20 29.68 -1.29
CA PHE A 42 -7.96 29.36 -2.00
C PHE A 42 -8.25 28.96 -3.45
N LYS A 43 -7.44 29.42 -4.37
CA LYS A 43 -7.73 29.27 -5.82
C LYS A 43 -6.63 28.55 -6.61
N LYS A 44 -5.40 28.54 -6.14
CA LYS A 44 -4.26 28.03 -6.91
C LYS A 44 -3.66 26.80 -6.25
N PHE A 45 -3.80 25.67 -6.94
CA PHE A 45 -3.35 24.37 -6.46
C PHE A 45 -2.45 23.70 -7.48
N MET A 46 -1.40 23.04 -7.01
CA MET A 46 -0.48 22.30 -7.85
C MET A 46 -0.36 20.87 -7.32
N ILE A 47 -0.74 19.88 -8.10
CA ILE A 47 -0.58 18.46 -7.78
C ILE A 47 0.72 17.98 -8.44
N VAL A 48 1.71 17.63 -7.62
CA VAL A 48 3.01 17.14 -8.06
C VAL A 48 3.07 15.63 -7.88
N VAL A 49 3.35 14.93 -8.97
CA VAL A 49 3.43 13.47 -8.99
C VAL A 49 4.81 12.99 -9.45
N PRO A 50 5.31 11.84 -8.98
CA PRO A 50 6.64 11.34 -9.30
C PRO A 50 6.76 10.74 -10.71
N SER A 51 5.65 10.27 -11.33
CA SER A 51 5.69 9.56 -12.62
C SER A 51 4.51 9.91 -13.54
N VAL A 52 4.70 9.62 -14.83
CA VAL A 52 3.64 9.81 -15.86
C VAL A 52 2.44 8.90 -15.58
N ALA A 53 2.68 7.67 -15.12
CA ALA A 53 1.60 6.73 -14.81
C ALA A 53 0.69 7.24 -13.69
N ILE A 54 1.27 7.79 -12.61
CA ILE A 54 0.49 8.40 -11.52
C ILE A 54 -0.26 9.64 -12.05
N ARG A 55 0.37 10.46 -12.90
CA ARG A 55 -0.30 11.62 -13.52
C ARG A 55 -1.54 11.23 -14.31
N LYS A 56 -1.43 10.20 -15.17
CA LYS A 56 -2.59 9.66 -15.91
C LYS A 56 -3.69 9.13 -14.96
N GLY A 57 -3.28 8.51 -13.85
CA GLY A 57 -4.22 8.07 -12.80
C GLY A 57 -4.99 9.22 -12.16
N VAL A 58 -4.32 10.34 -11.88
CA VAL A 58 -4.96 11.57 -11.36
C VAL A 58 -5.91 12.17 -12.38
N GLU A 59 -5.49 12.28 -13.63
CA GLU A 59 -6.31 12.77 -14.75
C GLU A 59 -7.61 11.96 -14.90
N LYS A 60 -7.48 10.62 -14.93
CA LYS A 60 -8.64 9.71 -14.98
C LYS A 60 -9.54 9.87 -13.76
N SER A 61 -8.97 10.06 -12.57
CA SER A 61 -9.74 10.25 -11.33
C SER A 61 -10.53 11.57 -11.35
N ILE A 62 -9.95 12.65 -11.89
CA ILE A 62 -10.64 13.94 -12.07
C ILE A 62 -11.87 13.75 -12.97
N GLU A 63 -11.72 13.02 -14.08
CA GLU A 63 -12.83 12.77 -15.01
C GLU A 63 -13.91 11.86 -14.39
N GLN A 64 -13.51 10.75 -13.77
CA GLN A 64 -14.46 9.82 -13.13
C GLN A 64 -15.24 10.46 -11.96
N LEU A 65 -14.61 11.34 -11.19
CA LEU A 65 -15.22 12.00 -10.05
C LEU A 65 -15.94 13.32 -10.40
N ARG A 66 -15.93 13.70 -11.66
CA ARG A 66 -16.50 14.96 -12.16
C ARG A 66 -17.92 15.19 -11.70
N GLU A 67 -18.85 14.28 -12.02
CA GLU A 67 -20.26 14.42 -11.68
C GLU A 67 -20.51 14.31 -10.18
N HIS A 68 -19.70 13.53 -9.45
CA HIS A 68 -19.75 13.45 -8.00
C HIS A 68 -19.42 14.78 -7.34
N PHE A 69 -18.30 15.39 -7.68
CA PHE A 69 -17.90 16.68 -7.12
C PHE A 69 -18.78 17.84 -7.61
N LYS A 70 -19.31 17.77 -8.82
CA LYS A 70 -20.28 18.75 -9.31
C LYS A 70 -21.54 18.75 -8.46
N ARG A 71 -22.02 17.58 -8.02
CA ARG A 71 -23.16 17.49 -7.11
C ARG A 71 -22.85 18.02 -5.71
N LEU A 72 -21.64 17.75 -5.18
CA LEU A 72 -21.28 18.13 -3.81
C LEU A 72 -20.92 19.62 -3.68
N TYR A 73 -20.21 20.18 -4.66
CA TYR A 73 -19.60 21.52 -4.57
C TYR A 73 -20.12 22.50 -5.62
N ASN A 74 -20.95 22.05 -6.56
CA ASN A 74 -21.34 22.81 -7.75
C ASN A 74 -20.12 23.24 -8.60
N VAL A 75 -19.04 22.48 -8.56
CA VAL A 75 -17.76 22.73 -9.27
C VAL A 75 -17.48 21.57 -10.22
N ASP A 76 -17.31 21.87 -11.48
CA ASP A 76 -16.84 20.92 -12.50
C ASP A 76 -15.31 20.91 -12.50
N LEU A 77 -14.71 19.94 -11.80
CA LEU A 77 -13.24 19.83 -11.66
C LEU A 77 -12.52 19.80 -13.00
N SER A 78 -13.09 19.18 -14.05
CA SER A 78 -12.43 19.06 -15.35
C SER A 78 -12.24 20.41 -16.06
N LYS A 79 -13.08 21.40 -15.71
CA LYS A 79 -12.96 22.78 -16.24
C LYS A 79 -11.89 23.60 -15.52
N TYR A 80 -11.61 23.28 -14.28
CA TYR A 80 -10.68 24.01 -13.42
C TYR A 80 -9.34 23.29 -13.23
N SER A 81 -9.17 22.13 -13.85
CA SER A 81 -7.92 21.37 -13.82
C SER A 81 -7.30 21.23 -15.20
N PHE A 82 -5.99 21.19 -15.26
CA PHE A 82 -5.26 20.89 -16.48
C PHE A 82 -3.99 20.11 -16.18
N ILE A 83 -3.59 19.32 -17.17
CA ILE A 83 -2.32 18.62 -17.16
C ILE A 83 -1.27 19.52 -17.78
N TYR A 84 -0.14 19.67 -17.09
CA TYR A 84 1.00 20.41 -17.64
C TYR A 84 1.51 19.74 -18.92
N ASP A 85 1.61 20.54 -19.97
CA ASP A 85 2.23 20.18 -21.25
C ASP A 85 3.26 21.24 -21.63
N SER A 86 4.51 20.81 -21.82
CA SER A 86 5.62 21.70 -22.22
C SER A 86 5.46 22.27 -23.62
N ASN A 87 4.53 21.75 -24.42
CA ASN A 87 4.21 22.28 -25.76
C ASN A 87 3.03 23.25 -25.72
N ASN A 88 2.30 23.36 -24.61
CA ASN A 88 1.17 24.27 -24.43
C ASN A 88 1.30 25.05 -23.12
N LEU A 89 2.16 26.02 -23.08
CA LEU A 89 2.41 26.86 -21.90
C LEU A 89 1.29 27.89 -21.66
N GLY A 90 0.38 28.11 -22.59
CA GLY A 90 -0.75 29.04 -22.44
C GLY A 90 -1.63 28.69 -21.22
N LYS A 91 -1.84 27.40 -20.93
CA LYS A 91 -2.58 26.98 -19.73
C LYS A 91 -1.89 27.37 -18.42
N VAL A 92 -0.56 27.42 -18.43
CA VAL A 92 0.24 27.86 -17.27
C VAL A 92 0.13 29.38 -17.11
N ASN A 93 0.10 30.16 -18.21
CA ASN A 93 -0.18 31.59 -18.16
C ASN A 93 -1.55 31.86 -17.52
N ASN A 94 -2.59 31.16 -17.99
CA ASN A 94 -3.94 31.29 -17.41
C ASN A 94 -3.97 30.91 -15.91
N PHE A 95 -3.21 29.89 -15.53
CA PHE A 95 -3.06 29.52 -14.10
C PHE A 95 -2.52 30.67 -13.26
N VAL A 96 -1.61 31.46 -13.81
CA VAL A 96 -1.01 32.61 -13.09
C VAL A 96 -1.94 33.84 -13.13
N GLU A 97 -2.49 34.17 -14.30
CA GLU A 97 -3.18 35.44 -14.55
C GLU A 97 -4.65 35.44 -14.10
N GLU A 98 -5.37 34.33 -14.27
CA GLU A 98 -6.79 34.26 -13.95
C GLU A 98 -7.03 34.18 -12.43
N ASN A 99 -8.02 34.89 -11.93
CA ASN A 99 -8.39 34.87 -10.51
C ASN A 99 -9.45 33.79 -10.19
N ASN A 100 -9.43 32.67 -10.92
CA ASN A 100 -10.34 31.54 -10.76
C ASN A 100 -9.67 30.36 -10.03
N LEU A 101 -10.50 29.43 -9.53
CA LEU A 101 -9.99 28.13 -9.13
C LEU A 101 -9.20 27.53 -10.27
N SER A 102 -7.99 27.08 -10.01
CA SER A 102 -7.17 26.41 -11.03
C SER A 102 -6.26 25.37 -10.39
N ILE A 103 -6.24 24.16 -10.96
CA ILE A 103 -5.50 23.01 -10.48
C ILE A 103 -4.56 22.55 -11.57
N CYS A 104 -3.26 22.71 -11.35
CA CYS A 104 -2.22 22.23 -12.26
C CYS A 104 -1.72 20.86 -11.81
N VAL A 105 -1.81 19.85 -12.69
CA VAL A 105 -1.25 18.53 -12.43
C VAL A 105 0.02 18.35 -13.24
N MET A 106 1.15 18.09 -12.57
CA MET A 106 2.42 17.97 -13.27
C MET A 106 3.36 16.95 -12.66
N ASN A 107 4.20 16.39 -13.52
CA ASN A 107 5.28 15.51 -13.06
C ASN A 107 6.42 16.36 -12.51
N ILE A 108 7.09 15.84 -11.49
CA ILE A 108 8.27 16.50 -10.93
C ILE A 108 9.38 16.75 -11.96
N GLN A 109 9.55 15.88 -12.96
CA GLN A 109 10.54 16.01 -14.02
C GLN A 109 10.27 17.20 -14.96
N ALA A 110 9.06 17.75 -14.92
CA ALA A 110 8.69 18.90 -15.77
C ALA A 110 9.37 20.20 -15.36
N PHE A 111 9.83 20.30 -14.09
CA PHE A 111 10.38 21.54 -13.55
C PHE A 111 11.59 21.37 -12.61
N ASN A 112 12.08 20.17 -12.39
CA ASN A 112 13.17 19.91 -11.42
C ASN A 112 14.58 20.22 -11.96
N LYS A 113 14.70 20.63 -13.22
CA LYS A 113 15.98 21.03 -13.86
C LYS A 113 15.86 22.40 -14.50
N ASP A 114 16.92 23.20 -14.44
CA ASP A 114 16.95 24.53 -15.04
C ASP A 114 16.78 24.50 -16.57
N THR A 115 17.09 23.36 -17.19
CA THR A 115 16.88 23.13 -18.63
C THR A 115 15.42 22.90 -19.02
N ASN A 116 14.49 22.74 -18.06
CA ASN A 116 13.07 22.53 -18.36
C ASN A 116 12.46 23.81 -18.99
N LYS A 117 11.58 23.63 -20.00
CA LYS A 117 10.97 24.73 -20.74
C LYS A 117 10.27 25.78 -19.86
N ILE A 118 9.60 25.34 -18.78
CA ILE A 118 8.89 26.21 -17.85
C ILE A 118 9.82 27.16 -17.07
N ARG A 119 11.14 26.82 -16.98
CA ARG A 119 12.16 27.63 -16.29
C ARG A 119 12.98 28.53 -17.21
N LYS A 120 12.87 28.33 -18.53
CA LYS A 120 13.63 29.12 -19.50
C LYS A 120 13.03 30.51 -19.64
N ASP A 121 13.91 31.51 -19.62
CA ASP A 121 13.59 32.84 -20.09
C ASP A 121 13.59 32.81 -21.63
N ASP A 122 12.45 33.03 -22.26
CA ASP A 122 12.33 33.22 -23.69
C ASP A 122 12.12 34.72 -23.97
N GLU A 123 12.71 35.26 -24.99
CA GLU A 123 12.59 36.68 -25.34
C GLU A 123 11.14 37.12 -25.54
N TYR A 124 10.23 36.18 -25.78
CA TYR A 124 8.79 36.38 -25.97
C TYR A 124 7.91 35.78 -24.89
N ALA A 125 8.43 34.98 -23.98
CA ALA A 125 7.69 34.36 -22.90
C ALA A 125 8.23 34.82 -21.55
N LYS A 126 7.35 35.35 -20.71
CA LYS A 126 7.61 35.64 -19.29
C LYS A 126 8.22 34.40 -18.61
N ASN A 127 9.08 34.59 -17.64
CA ASN A 127 9.58 33.49 -16.81
C ASN A 127 8.43 32.88 -15.99
N LEU A 128 7.75 31.90 -16.58
CA LEU A 128 6.57 31.28 -15.98
C LEU A 128 6.82 30.65 -14.62
N TRP A 129 8.04 30.14 -14.39
CA TRP A 129 8.41 29.58 -13.11
C TRP A 129 8.42 30.65 -12.00
N ARG A 130 8.98 31.82 -12.31
CA ARG A 130 8.95 32.97 -11.41
C ARG A 130 7.54 33.46 -11.15
N ASP A 131 6.69 33.48 -12.17
CA ASP A 131 5.31 33.95 -12.06
C ASP A 131 4.46 32.97 -11.21
N ILE A 132 4.65 31.65 -11.35
CA ILE A 132 4.04 30.65 -10.47
C ILE A 132 4.48 30.86 -9.01
N LYS A 133 5.76 31.17 -8.76
CA LYS A 133 6.26 31.50 -7.44
C LYS A 133 5.53 32.71 -6.81
N PHE A 134 5.22 33.74 -7.59
CA PHE A 134 4.45 34.89 -7.10
C PHE A 134 3.03 34.53 -6.69
N VAL A 135 2.40 33.60 -7.39
CA VAL A 135 1.05 33.12 -7.06
C VAL A 135 1.04 32.31 -5.77
N ARG A 136 2.18 31.73 -5.37
CA ARG A 136 2.34 30.93 -4.16
C ARG A 136 1.26 29.83 -4.05
N PRO A 137 1.23 28.86 -4.99
CA PRO A 137 0.21 27.83 -4.98
C PRO A 137 0.29 26.96 -3.72
N ILE A 138 -0.84 26.38 -3.33
CA ILE A 138 -0.84 25.24 -2.40
C ILE A 138 -0.36 24.02 -3.20
N VAL A 139 0.71 23.36 -2.71
CA VAL A 139 1.30 22.21 -3.39
C VAL A 139 0.85 20.94 -2.70
N LEU A 140 0.31 20.02 -3.49
CA LEU A 140 -0.03 18.67 -3.06
C LEU A 140 0.98 17.70 -3.69
N ILE A 141 1.64 16.88 -2.88
CA ILE A 141 2.64 15.92 -3.36
C ILE A 141 2.09 14.52 -3.12
N ASP A 142 1.91 13.78 -4.21
CA ASP A 142 1.58 12.36 -4.13
C ASP A 142 2.88 11.54 -4.13
N GLU A 143 2.99 10.59 -3.20
CA GLU A 143 4.16 9.72 -2.96
C GLU A 143 5.48 10.51 -2.76
N PRO A 144 5.56 11.43 -1.77
CA PRO A 144 6.72 12.30 -1.54
C PRO A 144 8.03 11.56 -1.31
N GLN A 145 8.02 10.33 -0.77
CA GLN A 145 9.23 9.52 -0.55
C GLN A 145 10.00 9.21 -1.85
N LYS A 146 9.35 9.30 -3.01
CA LYS A 146 9.99 9.13 -4.32
C LYS A 146 10.67 10.41 -4.83
N ILE A 147 10.34 11.55 -4.22
CA ILE A 147 10.80 12.88 -4.61
C ILE A 147 11.90 13.40 -3.68
N GLU A 148 11.87 13.03 -2.40
CA GLU A 148 12.66 13.67 -1.34
C GLU A 148 14.17 13.40 -1.36
N GLY A 149 14.63 12.30 -1.94
CA GLY A 149 16.04 11.88 -1.86
C GLY A 149 16.39 11.22 -0.53
N THR A 150 17.63 11.42 -0.05
CA THR A 150 18.10 10.86 1.22
C THR A 150 18.01 11.88 2.35
N THR A 151 17.98 11.41 3.61
CA THR A 151 17.97 12.27 4.81
C THR A 151 19.16 13.24 4.91
N LYS A 152 20.30 12.88 4.31
CA LYS A 152 21.54 13.68 4.32
C LYS A 152 21.61 14.71 3.19
N LYS A 153 20.87 14.52 2.08
CA LYS A 153 20.93 15.40 0.90
C LYS A 153 19.55 15.53 0.26
N LYS A 154 18.97 16.75 0.29
CA LYS A 154 17.75 17.06 -0.45
C LYS A 154 17.95 16.74 -1.92
N SER A 155 16.95 16.08 -2.53
CA SER A 155 16.94 15.86 -3.97
C SER A 155 16.81 17.19 -4.73
N GLN A 156 17.21 17.21 -5.98
CA GLN A 156 16.99 18.33 -6.89
C GLN A 156 15.49 18.65 -7.03
N SER A 157 14.66 17.62 -7.00
CA SER A 157 13.20 17.72 -7.04
C SER A 157 12.62 18.45 -5.84
N LEU A 158 13.08 18.13 -4.63
CA LEU A 158 12.60 18.80 -3.42
C LEU A 158 13.06 20.26 -3.38
N LYS A 159 14.28 20.55 -3.83
CA LYS A 159 14.77 21.94 -3.98
C LYS A 159 13.89 22.75 -4.91
N ALA A 160 13.49 22.17 -6.04
CA ALA A 160 12.62 22.83 -7.00
C ALA A 160 11.22 23.15 -6.43
N ILE A 161 10.69 22.29 -5.54
CA ILE A 161 9.43 22.58 -4.83
C ILE A 161 9.65 23.69 -3.78
N ASP A 162 10.75 23.66 -3.04
CA ASP A 162 11.08 24.70 -2.06
C ASP A 162 11.22 26.11 -2.75
N GLU A 163 11.78 26.14 -3.97
CA GLU A 163 11.93 27.37 -4.75
C GLU A 163 10.61 28.02 -5.16
N LEU A 164 9.52 27.24 -5.27
CA LEU A 164 8.18 27.79 -5.50
C LEU A 164 7.64 28.60 -4.34
N GLU A 165 8.24 28.46 -3.17
CA GLU A 165 7.76 29.08 -1.92
C GLU A 165 6.24 28.90 -1.71
N PRO A 166 5.74 27.65 -1.74
CA PRO A 166 4.31 27.39 -1.67
C PRO A 166 3.71 28.02 -0.43
N LEU A 167 2.41 28.30 -0.46
CA LEU A 167 1.69 28.79 0.71
C LEU A 167 1.82 27.76 1.83
N PHE A 168 1.54 26.50 1.53
CA PHE A 168 1.89 25.29 2.31
C PHE A 168 1.88 24.07 1.39
N THR A 169 2.42 22.97 1.93
CA THR A 169 2.54 21.70 1.18
C THR A 169 1.79 20.59 1.91
N LEU A 170 0.94 19.88 1.19
CA LEU A 170 0.23 18.69 1.66
C LEU A 170 0.89 17.45 1.05
N ARG A 171 1.33 16.52 1.87
CA ARG A 171 2.12 15.35 1.48
C ARG A 171 1.33 14.09 1.73
N TYR A 172 0.89 13.43 0.65
CA TYR A 172 0.04 12.23 0.71
C TYR A 172 0.84 10.98 0.38
N SER A 173 0.91 10.02 1.29
CA SER A 173 1.51 8.70 1.05
C SER A 173 1.00 7.66 2.04
N ALA A 174 1.15 6.38 1.70
CA ALA A 174 1.07 5.26 2.64
C ALA A 174 2.38 5.03 3.40
N THR A 175 3.52 5.49 2.84
CA THR A 175 4.86 5.18 3.34
C THR A 175 5.75 6.42 3.32
N HIS A 176 5.58 7.29 4.31
CA HIS A 176 6.41 8.48 4.44
C HIS A 176 7.81 8.12 4.95
N LYS A 177 8.85 8.72 4.35
CA LYS A 177 10.22 8.68 4.91
C LYS A 177 10.39 9.66 6.06
N ASN A 178 9.78 10.83 5.92
CA ASN A 178 9.82 11.90 6.89
C ASN A 178 8.40 12.37 7.18
N LEU A 179 8.08 12.49 8.47
CA LEU A 179 6.79 13.01 8.94
C LEU A 179 6.97 14.47 9.35
N TYR A 180 6.18 15.36 8.74
CA TYR A 180 6.13 16.78 9.07
C TYR A 180 4.71 17.16 9.41
N ASN A 181 4.45 17.67 10.61
CA ASN A 181 3.10 18.08 11.03
C ASN A 181 2.03 17.09 10.56
N GLN A 182 2.11 15.85 11.01
CA GLN A 182 1.13 14.82 10.63
C GLN A 182 -0.26 15.24 11.10
N VAL A 183 -1.16 15.51 10.15
CA VAL A 183 -2.53 15.97 10.44
C VAL A 183 -3.54 14.86 10.35
N TYR A 184 -3.23 13.78 9.62
CA TYR A 184 -4.08 12.61 9.51
C TYR A 184 -3.26 11.35 9.32
N LYS A 185 -3.72 10.26 9.92
CA LYS A 185 -3.11 8.93 9.81
C LYS A 185 -4.21 7.88 9.61
N LEU A 186 -4.12 7.18 8.50
CA LEU A 186 -4.88 5.98 8.18
C LEU A 186 -3.86 4.95 7.68
N ASP A 187 -3.16 4.34 8.60
CA ASP A 187 -2.17 3.32 8.28
C ASP A 187 -2.81 1.99 7.86
N SER A 188 -1.99 1.01 7.52
CA SER A 188 -2.44 -0.31 7.08
C SER A 188 -3.32 -1.01 8.12
N TYR A 189 -3.01 -0.85 9.41
CA TYR A 189 -3.78 -1.45 10.48
C TYR A 189 -5.17 -0.83 10.62
N GLU A 190 -5.26 0.50 10.67
CA GLU A 190 -6.53 1.21 10.74
C GLU A 190 -7.39 0.95 9.48
N ALA A 191 -6.77 0.92 8.30
CA ALA A 191 -7.46 0.58 7.06
C ALA A 191 -8.04 -0.85 7.09
N TYR A 192 -7.26 -1.80 7.61
CA TYR A 192 -7.71 -3.18 7.80
C TYR A 192 -8.84 -3.27 8.83
N LYS A 193 -8.69 -2.63 9.99
CA LYS A 193 -9.68 -2.62 11.07
C LYS A 193 -11.02 -2.03 10.63
N LYS A 194 -10.97 -1.00 9.77
CA LYS A 194 -12.14 -0.30 9.22
C LYS A 194 -12.70 -0.96 7.95
N ASP A 195 -12.19 -2.13 7.54
CA ASP A 195 -12.59 -2.86 6.33
C ASP A 195 -12.51 -2.04 5.02
N LEU A 196 -11.56 -1.11 4.97
CA LEU A 196 -11.31 -0.28 3.78
C LEU A 196 -10.41 -0.96 2.75
N VAL A 197 -9.84 -2.11 3.09
CA VAL A 197 -8.96 -2.93 2.24
C VAL A 197 -9.32 -4.40 2.36
N LYS A 198 -8.90 -5.21 1.37
CA LYS A 198 -9.07 -6.65 1.41
C LYS A 198 -8.24 -7.27 2.53
N LYS A 199 -8.72 -8.39 3.06
CA LYS A 199 -7.93 -9.27 3.93
C LYS A 199 -6.86 -9.98 3.12
N ILE A 200 -5.78 -10.37 3.78
CA ILE A 200 -4.68 -11.09 3.15
C ILE A 200 -4.76 -12.55 3.56
N ARG A 201 -4.74 -13.42 2.55
CA ARG A 201 -4.53 -14.87 2.70
C ARG A 201 -3.22 -15.25 2.04
N VAL A 202 -2.39 -16.03 2.69
CA VAL A 202 -1.11 -16.47 2.14
C VAL A 202 -1.18 -17.96 1.85
N LYS A 203 -0.89 -18.32 0.61
CA LYS A 203 -0.62 -19.71 0.20
C LYS A 203 0.87 -19.86 -0.08
N THR A 204 1.44 -21.00 0.29
CA THR A 204 2.85 -21.26 0.11
C THR A 204 3.08 -22.52 -0.75
N ILE A 205 4.27 -22.63 -1.32
CA ILE A 205 4.67 -23.82 -2.09
C ILE A 205 4.66 -25.07 -1.20
N ASN A 206 4.88 -24.87 0.08
CA ASN A 206 4.94 -25.95 1.06
C ASN A 206 3.63 -26.75 1.16
N SER A 207 2.50 -26.19 0.75
CA SER A 207 1.21 -26.91 0.73
C SER A 207 1.19 -28.14 -0.19
N VAL A 208 2.13 -28.22 -1.14
CA VAL A 208 2.22 -29.31 -2.13
C VAL A 208 3.25 -30.38 -1.75
N ILE A 209 4.04 -30.16 -0.72
CA ILE A 209 5.02 -31.14 -0.22
C ILE A 209 4.27 -32.24 0.53
N SER A 210 4.55 -33.52 0.17
CA SER A 210 3.98 -34.65 0.89
C SER A 210 4.25 -34.55 2.40
N LYS A 211 3.21 -34.73 3.18
CA LYS A 211 3.31 -34.70 4.66
C LYS A 211 4.16 -35.83 5.24
N ASP A 212 4.43 -36.88 4.46
CA ASP A 212 5.30 -38.00 4.86
C ASP A 212 6.79 -37.71 4.60
N PHE A 213 7.11 -36.63 3.87
CA PHE A 213 8.50 -36.22 3.63
C PHE A 213 9.03 -35.44 4.85
N PRO A 214 10.25 -35.73 5.33
CA PRO A 214 10.87 -35.02 6.46
C PRO A 214 11.38 -33.64 6.03
N TYR A 215 10.47 -32.77 5.61
CA TYR A 215 10.80 -31.43 5.14
C TYR A 215 11.33 -30.56 6.29
N ILE A 216 12.47 -29.90 6.03
CA ILE A 216 13.09 -28.96 6.95
C ILE A 216 13.62 -27.79 6.10
N ARG A 217 13.34 -26.56 6.53
CA ARG A 217 13.89 -25.35 5.94
C ARG A 217 14.51 -24.48 7.03
N TYR A 218 15.73 -24.00 6.83
CA TYR A 218 16.38 -23.04 7.73
C TYR A 218 16.02 -21.62 7.30
N THR A 219 15.18 -20.92 8.08
CA THR A 219 14.54 -19.68 7.67
C THR A 219 15.16 -18.43 8.27
N TYR A 220 15.67 -18.51 9.50
CA TYR A 220 16.16 -17.33 10.21
C TYR A 220 17.17 -17.69 11.29
N PHE A 221 18.12 -16.77 11.56
CA PHE A 221 19.01 -16.85 12.72
C PHE A 221 18.59 -15.81 13.76
N THR A 222 18.23 -16.25 14.96
CA THR A 222 17.68 -15.39 16.01
C THR A 222 18.77 -14.60 16.72
N LYS A 223 18.38 -13.53 17.45
CA LYS A 223 19.30 -12.74 18.29
C LYS A 223 19.85 -13.55 19.48
N ASP A 224 19.14 -14.59 19.88
CA ASP A 224 19.50 -15.48 20.98
C ASP A 224 20.34 -16.68 20.53
N TYR A 225 20.99 -16.56 19.37
CA TYR A 225 21.88 -17.58 18.78
C TYR A 225 21.19 -18.93 18.49
N LYS A 226 19.88 -18.92 18.16
CA LYS A 226 19.13 -20.10 17.73
C LYS A 226 18.86 -20.05 16.23
N ALA A 227 18.73 -21.23 15.61
CA ALA A 227 18.23 -21.33 14.24
C ALA A 227 16.72 -21.46 14.26
N ARG A 228 16.02 -20.72 13.42
CA ARG A 228 14.60 -20.94 13.17
C ARG A 228 14.45 -21.85 11.98
N ILE A 229 13.80 -22.98 12.19
CA ILE A 229 13.50 -23.94 11.14
C ILE A 229 11.99 -24.05 10.94
N GLU A 230 11.59 -24.41 9.74
CA GLU A 230 10.22 -24.81 9.39
C GLU A 230 10.17 -26.29 9.09
N MET A 231 9.17 -26.95 9.64
CA MET A 231 8.97 -28.38 9.48
C MET A 231 7.50 -28.73 9.69
N PHE A 232 7.09 -29.92 9.27
CA PHE A 232 5.78 -30.44 9.64
C PHE A 232 5.71 -30.75 11.14
N SER A 233 4.58 -30.46 11.74
CA SER A 233 4.28 -30.87 13.13
C SER A 233 2.79 -31.15 13.31
N GLN A 234 2.47 -31.93 14.33
CA GLN A 234 1.12 -32.29 14.71
C GLN A 234 0.94 -32.13 16.21
N GLU A 235 -0.01 -31.34 16.64
CA GLU A 235 -0.48 -31.35 18.03
C GLU A 235 -1.57 -32.41 18.20
N GLN A 236 -1.75 -32.86 19.45
CA GLN A 236 -2.73 -33.90 19.77
C GLN A 236 -4.12 -33.51 19.26
N GLY A 237 -4.71 -34.34 18.41
CA GLY A 237 -6.05 -34.12 17.84
C GLY A 237 -6.13 -33.12 16.67
N GLN A 238 -4.99 -32.60 16.20
CA GLN A 238 -4.96 -31.69 15.05
C GLN A 238 -4.36 -32.32 13.79
N SER A 239 -4.64 -31.73 12.63
CA SER A 239 -4.02 -32.13 11.36
C SER A 239 -2.54 -31.72 11.32
N ILE A 240 -1.72 -32.48 10.55
CA ILE A 240 -0.31 -32.15 10.30
C ILE A 240 -0.24 -30.81 9.58
N ARG A 241 0.58 -29.88 10.09
CA ARG A 241 0.77 -28.53 9.57
C ARG A 241 2.23 -28.12 9.57
N PHE A 242 2.61 -27.16 8.74
CA PHE A 242 3.89 -26.47 8.82
C PHE A 242 3.91 -25.55 10.05
N ARG A 243 5.02 -25.62 10.80
CA ARG A 243 5.30 -24.74 11.95
C ARG A 243 6.75 -24.36 11.99
N SER A 244 7.02 -23.21 12.59
CA SER A 244 8.38 -22.71 12.83
C SER A 244 8.79 -23.00 14.27
N PHE A 245 10.03 -23.43 14.43
CA PHE A 245 10.64 -23.74 15.72
C PHE A 245 12.01 -23.06 15.83
N ASP A 246 12.30 -22.47 16.98
CA ASP A 246 13.62 -21.98 17.32
C ASP A 246 14.42 -23.11 17.96
N VAL A 247 15.46 -23.57 17.28
CA VAL A 247 16.22 -24.76 17.66
C VAL A 247 17.67 -24.42 17.99
N GLU A 248 18.25 -25.22 18.86
CA GLU A 248 19.65 -25.19 19.27
C GLU A 248 20.22 -26.61 19.30
N ASN A 249 21.50 -26.73 19.61
CA ASN A 249 22.15 -28.04 19.66
C ASN A 249 21.41 -29.08 20.53
N GLY A 250 21.28 -30.30 20.03
CA GLY A 250 20.64 -31.42 20.71
C GLY A 250 19.11 -31.48 20.59
N PHE A 251 18.45 -30.51 19.95
CA PHE A 251 16.99 -30.56 19.76
C PHE A 251 16.59 -31.73 18.86
N SER A 252 15.61 -32.52 19.31
CA SER A 252 14.99 -33.63 18.58
C SER A 252 13.90 -33.11 17.66
N LEU A 253 14.03 -33.34 16.37
CA LEU A 253 12.98 -32.95 15.41
C LEU A 253 11.74 -33.84 15.53
N TYR A 254 11.92 -35.08 16.00
CA TYR A 254 10.80 -35.97 16.30
C TYR A 254 9.90 -35.41 17.40
N GLU A 255 10.50 -34.94 18.49
CA GLU A 255 9.76 -34.34 19.62
C GLU A 255 9.08 -33.03 19.18
N LEU A 256 9.81 -32.16 18.49
CA LEU A 256 9.28 -30.89 17.97
C LEU A 256 8.13 -31.08 16.98
N SER A 257 8.16 -32.18 16.21
CA SER A 257 7.09 -32.49 15.28
C SER A 257 5.82 -33.01 15.93
N GLY A 258 5.84 -33.31 17.23
CA GLY A 258 4.76 -34.01 17.92
C GLY A 258 4.73 -35.51 17.65
N GLY A 259 5.90 -36.11 17.38
CA GLY A 259 6.07 -37.56 17.19
C GLY A 259 5.83 -38.05 15.76
N LEU A 260 5.99 -37.18 14.74
CA LEU A 260 5.82 -37.58 13.34
C LEU A 260 6.94 -38.55 12.91
N PRO A 261 6.60 -39.75 12.40
CA PRO A 261 7.57 -40.82 12.09
C PRO A 261 8.70 -40.42 11.15
N GLN A 262 8.44 -39.50 10.19
CA GLN A 262 9.43 -39.06 9.21
C GLN A 262 10.59 -38.28 9.83
N TYR A 263 10.45 -37.75 11.04
CA TYR A 263 11.52 -37.03 11.76
C TYR A 263 12.21 -37.87 12.84
N LYS A 264 11.90 -39.19 12.87
CA LYS A 264 12.50 -40.09 13.85
C LYS A 264 14.04 -40.12 13.70
N ASP A 265 14.73 -40.05 14.82
CA ASP A 265 16.21 -40.04 14.90
C ASP A 265 16.89 -38.88 14.15
N MET A 266 16.19 -37.74 14.06
CA MET A 266 16.75 -36.48 13.51
C MET A 266 16.97 -35.47 14.62
N PHE A 267 18.21 -34.94 14.68
CA PHE A 267 18.64 -34.00 15.75
C PHE A 267 19.48 -32.87 15.18
N ILE A 268 19.40 -31.69 15.82
CA ILE A 268 20.34 -30.59 15.56
C ILE A 268 21.71 -30.96 16.13
N ALA A 269 22.72 -31.07 15.27
CA ALA A 269 24.03 -31.63 15.61
C ALA A 269 24.96 -30.65 16.33
N GLU A 270 24.85 -29.36 16.04
CA GLU A 270 25.76 -28.31 16.53
C GLU A 270 24.99 -27.06 16.92
N GLN A 271 25.60 -26.21 17.78
CA GLN A 271 25.04 -24.90 18.08
C GLN A 271 24.96 -24.07 16.78
N PRO A 272 23.76 -23.55 16.43
CA PRO A 272 23.60 -22.75 15.23
C PRO A 272 24.51 -21.52 15.21
N HIS A 273 25.06 -21.18 14.05
CA HIS A 273 25.89 -20.01 13.83
C HIS A 273 25.46 -19.25 12.56
N LYS A 274 25.47 -17.92 12.62
CA LYS A 274 24.95 -17.07 11.55
C LYS A 274 25.60 -17.31 10.18
N GLU A 275 26.89 -17.62 10.18
CA GLU A 275 27.71 -17.77 8.95
C GLU A 275 27.93 -19.23 8.55
N LYS A 276 27.41 -20.19 9.31
CA LYS A 276 27.57 -21.62 9.04
C LYS A 276 26.26 -22.26 8.64
N ALA A 277 26.34 -23.36 7.89
CA ALA A 277 25.18 -24.20 7.62
C ALA A 277 24.66 -24.83 8.93
N LEU A 278 23.36 -24.96 9.06
CA LEU A 278 22.71 -25.70 10.14
C LEU A 278 22.91 -27.20 9.85
N LYS A 279 23.50 -27.92 10.79
CA LYS A 279 23.72 -29.37 10.66
C LYS A 279 22.67 -30.15 11.40
N ILE A 280 22.06 -31.10 10.71
CA ILE A 280 21.05 -32.02 11.24
C ILE A 280 21.54 -33.44 10.98
N VAL A 281 21.71 -34.19 12.04
CA VAL A 281 22.04 -35.63 11.95
C VAL A 281 20.80 -36.43 11.69
N SER A 282 20.87 -37.37 10.78
CA SER A 282 19.81 -38.29 10.42
C SER A 282 20.37 -39.67 10.08
N VAL A 283 19.61 -40.75 10.37
CA VAL A 283 19.96 -42.13 10.02
C VAL A 283 20.22 -42.30 8.52
N ASN A 284 19.55 -41.47 7.68
CA ASN A 284 19.66 -41.51 6.23
C ASN A 284 20.79 -40.61 5.67
N GLY A 285 21.64 -40.08 6.52
CA GLY A 285 22.72 -39.15 6.20
C GLY A 285 22.50 -37.76 6.78
N ASP A 286 23.60 -37.06 7.05
CA ASP A 286 23.56 -35.71 7.62
C ASP A 286 23.05 -34.69 6.61
N ILE A 287 22.26 -33.72 7.08
CA ILE A 287 21.69 -32.65 6.30
C ILE A 287 22.38 -31.34 6.71
N GLU A 288 22.92 -30.61 5.74
CA GLU A 288 23.46 -29.28 5.95
C GLU A 288 22.63 -28.25 5.20
N LEU A 289 22.07 -27.26 5.92
CA LEU A 289 21.22 -26.21 5.36
C LEU A 289 21.83 -24.84 5.61
N LYS A 290 22.08 -24.09 4.55
CA LYS A 290 22.38 -22.66 4.67
C LYS A 290 21.11 -21.88 4.95
N LEU A 291 21.28 -20.66 5.46
CA LEU A 291 20.14 -19.77 5.71
C LEU A 291 19.31 -19.56 4.42
N GLY A 292 18.03 -19.87 4.47
CA GLY A 292 17.11 -19.86 3.35
C GLY A 292 16.93 -21.20 2.62
N GLU A 293 17.80 -22.19 2.85
CA GLU A 293 17.76 -23.50 2.19
C GLU A 293 16.82 -24.50 2.87
N SER A 294 16.33 -25.47 2.10
CA SER A 294 15.60 -26.64 2.58
C SER A 294 16.26 -27.94 2.13
N ASN A 295 15.96 -29.05 2.82
CA ASN A 295 16.45 -30.37 2.48
C ASN A 295 15.78 -30.98 1.23
N LYS A 296 14.70 -30.38 0.73
CA LYS A 296 14.12 -30.71 -0.57
C LYS A 296 14.51 -29.60 -1.55
N LYS A 297 15.51 -29.84 -2.38
CA LYS A 297 15.85 -28.98 -3.52
C LYS A 297 14.83 -29.26 -4.62
N LEU A 298 13.83 -28.39 -4.73
CA LEU A 298 13.02 -28.31 -5.94
C LEU A 298 13.82 -27.54 -6.99
N GLU A 299 13.82 -27.99 -8.23
CA GLU A 299 14.35 -27.19 -9.33
C GLU A 299 13.53 -25.90 -9.47
N ASP A 300 14.15 -24.78 -9.83
CA ASP A 300 13.45 -23.50 -9.96
C ASP A 300 12.23 -23.60 -10.90
N LYS A 301 12.34 -24.37 -11.95
CA LYS A 301 11.24 -24.61 -12.92
C LYS A 301 10.06 -25.36 -12.27
N GLU A 302 10.32 -26.30 -11.37
CA GLU A 302 9.29 -27.02 -10.61
C GLU A 302 8.57 -26.10 -9.61
N ILE A 303 9.31 -25.22 -8.94
CA ILE A 303 8.77 -24.20 -8.06
C ILE A 303 7.81 -23.27 -8.81
N ILE A 304 8.23 -22.77 -9.97
CA ILE A 304 7.42 -21.90 -10.82
C ILE A 304 6.15 -22.61 -11.29
N ARG A 305 6.25 -23.89 -11.69
CA ARG A 305 5.09 -24.70 -12.07
C ARG A 305 4.06 -24.81 -10.95
N ILE A 306 4.51 -25.11 -9.74
CA ILE A 306 3.66 -25.19 -8.55
C ILE A 306 2.99 -23.84 -8.27
N GLN A 307 3.72 -22.74 -8.35
CA GLN A 307 3.18 -21.40 -8.11
C GLN A 307 2.11 -21.02 -9.14
N ILE A 308 2.37 -21.29 -10.42
CA ILE A 308 1.42 -21.01 -11.50
C ILE A 308 0.16 -21.88 -11.33
N ASN A 309 0.32 -23.17 -11.03
CA ASN A 309 -0.80 -24.07 -10.77
C ASN A 309 -1.67 -23.59 -9.60
N LEU A 310 -1.05 -23.24 -8.47
CA LEU A 310 -1.75 -22.69 -7.31
C LEU A 310 -2.48 -21.37 -7.63
N ALA A 311 -1.91 -20.53 -8.50
CA ALA A 311 -2.52 -19.26 -8.89
C ALA A 311 -3.75 -19.47 -9.77
N ILE A 312 -3.69 -20.43 -10.70
CA ILE A 312 -4.81 -20.80 -11.56
C ILE A 312 -5.94 -21.42 -10.71
N ASP A 313 -5.62 -22.39 -9.86
CA ASP A 313 -6.58 -23.02 -8.95
C ASP A 313 -7.28 -21.98 -8.07
N ASN A 314 -6.50 -21.09 -7.44
CA ASN A 314 -7.05 -20.05 -6.59
C ASN A 314 -7.91 -19.05 -7.36
N HIS A 315 -7.52 -18.70 -8.59
CA HIS A 315 -8.30 -17.79 -9.43
C HIS A 315 -9.72 -18.34 -9.67
N PHE A 316 -9.82 -19.57 -10.16
CA PHE A 316 -11.12 -20.19 -10.44
C PHE A 316 -11.92 -20.47 -9.18
N LYS A 317 -11.27 -20.97 -8.12
CA LYS A 317 -11.92 -21.18 -6.83
C LYS A 317 -12.55 -19.89 -6.32
N LYS A 318 -11.79 -18.81 -6.31
CA LYS A 318 -12.28 -17.49 -5.86
C LYS A 318 -13.37 -16.95 -6.77
N GLN A 319 -13.24 -17.13 -8.08
CA GLN A 319 -14.27 -16.69 -9.03
C GLN A 319 -15.58 -17.46 -8.84
N PHE A 320 -15.54 -18.77 -8.60
CA PHE A 320 -16.72 -19.56 -8.29
C PHE A 320 -17.37 -19.12 -6.97
N GLU A 321 -16.59 -18.93 -5.90
CA GLU A 321 -17.09 -18.42 -4.62
C GLU A 321 -17.86 -17.08 -4.81
N ILE A 322 -17.28 -16.14 -5.57
CA ILE A 322 -17.89 -14.85 -5.86
C ILE A 322 -19.23 -15.00 -6.62
N LEU A 323 -19.29 -15.91 -7.60
CA LEU A 323 -20.48 -16.17 -8.40
C LEU A 323 -21.56 -16.91 -7.59
N GLU A 324 -21.18 -17.89 -6.77
CA GLU A 324 -22.07 -18.62 -5.85
C GLU A 324 -22.71 -17.67 -4.81
N GLU A 325 -22.01 -16.63 -4.37
CA GLU A 325 -22.54 -15.53 -3.54
C GLU A 325 -23.45 -14.56 -4.33
N GLY A 326 -23.70 -14.82 -5.59
CA GLY A 326 -24.54 -13.99 -6.47
C GLY A 326 -23.92 -12.65 -6.87
N LYS A 327 -22.60 -12.48 -6.67
CA LYS A 327 -21.91 -11.24 -7.02
C LYS A 327 -21.41 -11.27 -8.47
N LYS A 328 -21.63 -10.17 -9.20
CA LYS A 328 -21.14 -10.02 -10.60
C LYS A 328 -19.81 -9.29 -10.61
N ILE A 329 -18.77 -9.93 -10.04
CA ILE A 329 -17.43 -9.38 -9.93
C ILE A 329 -16.48 -10.31 -10.67
N LYS A 330 -15.79 -9.81 -11.69
CA LYS A 330 -14.73 -10.55 -12.37
C LYS A 330 -13.42 -10.42 -11.61
N GLY A 331 -12.82 -11.54 -11.24
CA GLY A 331 -11.51 -11.61 -10.60
C GLY A 331 -10.36 -11.53 -11.60
N LEU A 332 -9.25 -10.94 -11.17
CA LEU A 332 -7.98 -10.89 -11.90
C LEU A 332 -6.87 -11.54 -11.07
N THR A 333 -5.93 -12.16 -11.76
CA THR A 333 -4.70 -12.70 -11.18
C THR A 333 -3.49 -11.98 -11.74
N LEU A 334 -2.58 -11.55 -10.86
CA LEU A 334 -1.38 -10.81 -11.22
C LEU A 334 -0.13 -11.62 -10.86
N PHE A 335 0.71 -11.86 -11.87
CA PHE A 335 2.03 -12.48 -11.71
C PHE A 335 3.12 -11.41 -11.76
N PHE A 336 3.95 -11.34 -10.74
CA PHE A 336 5.18 -10.56 -10.77
C PHE A 336 6.35 -11.43 -11.16
N ILE A 337 7.02 -11.07 -12.24
CA ILE A 337 8.14 -11.82 -12.81
C ILE A 337 9.48 -11.11 -12.59
N ASP A 338 10.56 -11.86 -12.71
CA ASP A 338 11.93 -11.40 -12.62
C ASP A 338 12.48 -10.91 -13.97
N GLU A 339 12.20 -11.61 -15.08
CA GLU A 339 12.72 -11.33 -16.41
C GLU A 339 11.63 -11.36 -17.47
N VAL A 340 11.63 -10.38 -18.37
CA VAL A 340 10.66 -10.30 -19.48
C VAL A 340 10.82 -11.50 -20.44
N LYS A 341 12.06 -11.94 -20.69
CA LYS A 341 12.39 -13.07 -21.57
C LYS A 341 11.68 -14.37 -21.15
N LYS A 342 11.43 -14.57 -19.85
CA LYS A 342 10.69 -15.74 -19.34
C LYS A 342 9.20 -15.76 -19.72
N VAL A 343 8.66 -14.62 -20.16
CA VAL A 343 7.28 -14.51 -20.67
C VAL A 343 7.28 -14.32 -22.17
N ARG A 344 8.13 -13.41 -22.69
CA ARG A 344 8.27 -13.15 -24.13
C ARG A 344 9.72 -13.36 -24.54
N ASP A 345 9.97 -14.44 -25.29
CA ASP A 345 11.28 -14.80 -25.79
C ASP A 345 11.34 -14.62 -27.31
N SER A 346 12.06 -13.62 -27.75
CA SER A 346 12.26 -13.32 -29.19
C SER A 346 13.08 -14.38 -29.91
N GLU A 347 13.82 -15.22 -29.17
CA GLU A 347 14.62 -16.33 -29.74
C GLU A 347 13.78 -17.59 -29.90
N ALA A 348 12.65 -17.71 -29.21
CA ALA A 348 11.73 -18.81 -29.37
C ALA A 348 10.91 -18.69 -30.65
N SER A 349 10.67 -19.81 -31.34
CA SER A 349 9.95 -19.87 -32.65
C SER A 349 8.52 -19.33 -32.57
N ASP A 350 7.89 -19.42 -31.39
CA ASP A 350 6.52 -18.97 -31.11
C ASP A 350 6.46 -17.72 -30.21
N GLY A 351 7.63 -17.15 -29.86
CA GLY A 351 7.77 -15.95 -29.04
C GLY A 351 7.38 -16.11 -27.57
N ARG A 352 7.18 -17.35 -27.09
CA ARG A 352 6.81 -17.63 -25.70
C ARG A 352 8.04 -17.97 -24.87
N GLY A 353 8.11 -17.41 -23.68
CA GLY A 353 9.09 -17.81 -22.69
C GLY A 353 8.55 -18.93 -21.76
N ASP A 354 9.43 -19.54 -21.00
CA ASP A 354 9.17 -20.68 -20.11
C ASP A 354 7.93 -20.50 -19.21
N TYR A 355 7.67 -19.29 -18.71
CA TYR A 355 6.53 -19.04 -17.80
C TYR A 355 5.19 -19.15 -18.53
N LEU A 356 5.12 -18.72 -19.79
CA LEU A 356 3.89 -18.88 -20.59
C LEU A 356 3.67 -20.34 -21.02
N GLU A 357 4.75 -21.06 -21.33
CA GLU A 357 4.64 -22.50 -21.63
C GLU A 357 4.07 -23.27 -20.43
N ILE A 358 4.66 -23.04 -19.25
CA ILE A 358 4.18 -23.65 -18.00
C ILE A 358 2.72 -23.23 -17.71
N PHE A 359 2.40 -21.95 -17.92
CA PHE A 359 1.03 -21.47 -17.71
C PHE A 359 0.04 -22.16 -18.62
N ASP A 360 0.33 -22.27 -19.91
CA ASP A 360 -0.56 -22.87 -20.90
C ASP A 360 -0.81 -24.35 -20.60
N GLU A 361 0.23 -25.09 -20.19
CA GLU A 361 0.12 -26.49 -19.75
C GLU A 361 -0.76 -26.61 -18.48
N GLU A 362 -0.45 -25.86 -17.43
CA GLU A 362 -1.19 -25.95 -16.16
C GLU A 362 -2.63 -25.46 -16.30
N TYR A 363 -2.85 -24.42 -17.13
CA TYR A 363 -4.18 -23.90 -17.42
C TYR A 363 -5.01 -24.94 -18.17
N SER A 364 -4.47 -25.57 -19.20
CA SER A 364 -5.15 -26.63 -19.96
C SER A 364 -5.50 -27.83 -19.09
N ASN A 365 -4.57 -28.26 -18.25
CA ASN A 365 -4.78 -29.34 -17.28
C ASN A 365 -5.90 -29.01 -16.28
N PHE A 366 -5.96 -27.75 -15.83
CA PHE A 366 -7.01 -27.31 -14.92
C PHE A 366 -8.38 -27.28 -15.61
N ILE A 367 -8.45 -26.76 -16.83
CA ILE A 367 -9.69 -26.66 -17.60
C ILE A 367 -10.26 -28.08 -17.86
N GLU A 368 -9.42 -29.02 -18.28
CA GLU A 368 -9.85 -30.43 -18.51
C GLU A 368 -10.44 -31.07 -17.24
N LYS A 369 -9.77 -30.89 -16.11
CA LYS A 369 -10.22 -31.42 -14.81
C LYS A 369 -11.53 -30.83 -14.32
N ASN A 370 -11.80 -29.56 -14.65
CA ASN A 370 -12.91 -28.80 -14.12
C ASN A 370 -13.95 -28.39 -15.17
N GLU A 371 -13.90 -28.95 -16.38
CA GLU A 371 -14.73 -28.57 -17.53
C GLU A 371 -16.23 -28.51 -17.19
N LYS A 372 -16.75 -29.47 -16.44
CA LYS A 372 -18.17 -29.48 -16.03
C LYS A 372 -18.57 -28.27 -15.24
N LYS A 373 -17.78 -27.92 -14.23
CA LYS A 373 -18.06 -26.73 -13.36
C LYS A 373 -17.91 -25.44 -14.13
N ILE A 374 -16.91 -25.33 -14.99
CA ILE A 374 -16.71 -24.13 -15.82
C ILE A 374 -17.86 -23.96 -16.81
N GLU A 375 -18.35 -25.03 -17.42
CA GLU A 375 -19.48 -25.00 -18.37
C GLU A 375 -20.78 -24.51 -17.69
N GLU A 376 -21.02 -24.84 -16.40
CA GLU A 376 -22.14 -24.29 -15.62
C GLU A 376 -22.10 -22.75 -15.54
N TYR A 377 -20.90 -22.15 -15.54
CA TYR A 377 -20.69 -20.71 -15.45
C TYR A 377 -20.12 -20.09 -16.74
N LYS A 378 -20.26 -20.75 -17.90
CA LYS A 378 -19.63 -20.35 -19.18
C LYS A 378 -19.86 -18.89 -19.59
N ASN A 379 -20.97 -18.31 -19.21
CA ASN A 379 -21.26 -16.90 -19.51
C ASN A 379 -20.32 -15.91 -18.80
N TYR A 380 -19.61 -16.37 -17.78
CA TYR A 380 -18.64 -15.59 -17.03
C TYR A 380 -17.19 -15.90 -17.39
N PHE A 381 -16.97 -16.87 -18.29
CA PHE A 381 -15.64 -17.31 -18.74
C PHE A 381 -15.56 -17.33 -20.27
N PRO A 382 -15.63 -16.16 -20.94
CA PRO A 382 -15.53 -16.12 -22.39
C PRO A 382 -14.18 -16.70 -22.85
N SER A 383 -14.20 -17.50 -23.89
CA SER A 383 -12.99 -18.07 -24.49
C SER A 383 -12.08 -18.90 -23.54
N TYR A 384 -12.63 -19.43 -22.45
CA TYR A 384 -11.85 -20.15 -21.43
C TYR A 384 -11.01 -21.33 -21.95
N LYS A 385 -11.37 -21.93 -23.10
CA LYS A 385 -10.59 -22.98 -23.75
C LYS A 385 -9.31 -22.48 -24.43
N ASN A 386 -9.14 -21.15 -24.58
CA ASN A 386 -8.00 -20.59 -25.26
C ASN A 386 -7.10 -19.82 -24.28
N ALA A 387 -6.03 -20.48 -23.82
CA ALA A 387 -5.07 -19.90 -22.89
C ALA A 387 -4.49 -18.56 -23.39
N ASN A 388 -4.29 -18.39 -24.71
CA ASN A 388 -3.72 -17.17 -25.28
C ASN A 388 -4.61 -15.93 -25.11
N LEU A 389 -5.93 -16.09 -24.98
CA LEU A 389 -6.87 -14.98 -24.82
C LEU A 389 -7.07 -14.59 -23.36
N VAL A 390 -6.84 -15.51 -22.42
CA VAL A 390 -7.07 -15.25 -20.99
C VAL A 390 -5.84 -14.67 -20.27
N ARG A 391 -4.69 -14.61 -20.94
CA ARG A 391 -3.43 -14.12 -20.36
C ARG A 391 -2.75 -13.08 -21.22
N GLU A 392 -2.07 -12.14 -20.60
CA GLU A 392 -1.24 -11.15 -21.27
C GLU A 392 -0.08 -10.69 -20.38
N GLY A 393 1.01 -10.24 -21.03
CA GLY A 393 2.16 -9.63 -20.39
C GLY A 393 2.14 -8.11 -20.54
N TYR A 394 2.39 -7.37 -19.45
CA TYR A 394 2.58 -5.95 -19.47
C TYR A 394 3.98 -5.59 -19.00
N PHE A 395 4.77 -4.98 -19.89
CA PHE A 395 6.16 -4.62 -19.64
C PHE A 395 6.42 -3.15 -20.02
N ALA A 396 7.47 -2.56 -19.44
CA ALA A 396 7.88 -1.21 -19.83
C ALA A 396 8.42 -1.20 -21.27
N LEU A 397 8.11 -0.15 -22.02
CA LEU A 397 8.63 0.05 -23.37
C LEU A 397 9.74 1.10 -23.36
N ASP A 398 10.77 0.90 -24.17
CA ASP A 398 11.79 1.93 -24.43
C ASP A 398 11.26 3.04 -25.37
N LYS A 399 12.12 4.02 -25.69
CA LYS A 399 11.77 5.12 -26.60
C LYS A 399 11.47 4.68 -28.05
N LYS A 400 11.86 3.44 -28.41
CA LYS A 400 11.62 2.81 -29.70
C LYS A 400 10.41 1.88 -29.69
N LYS A 401 9.63 1.87 -28.58
CA LYS A 401 8.52 0.95 -28.33
C LYS A 401 8.91 -0.52 -28.17
N ASN A 402 10.17 -0.82 -27.84
CA ASN A 402 10.60 -2.16 -27.47
C ASN A 402 10.31 -2.42 -25.99
N GLU A 403 9.93 -3.63 -25.64
CA GLU A 403 9.75 -4.03 -24.26
C GLU A 403 11.12 -4.18 -23.59
N VAL A 404 11.31 -3.50 -22.43
CA VAL A 404 12.58 -3.50 -21.72
C VAL A 404 12.43 -3.92 -20.28
N GLU A 405 13.44 -4.58 -19.76
CA GLU A 405 13.69 -4.73 -18.35
C GLU A 405 14.28 -3.42 -17.79
N VAL A 406 13.63 -2.85 -16.79
CA VAL A 406 14.00 -1.53 -16.26
C VAL A 406 15.38 -1.53 -15.56
N GLU A 407 15.96 -2.68 -15.33
CA GLU A 407 17.25 -2.85 -14.61
C GLU A 407 18.42 -3.30 -15.47
N TYR A 408 18.23 -3.71 -16.73
CA TYR A 408 19.31 -4.20 -17.58
C TYR A 408 19.33 -3.58 -18.96
N LYS A 409 20.50 -3.06 -19.33
CA LYS A 409 20.80 -2.57 -20.66
C LYS A 409 21.21 -3.76 -21.53
N ASN A 410 20.36 -4.23 -22.41
CA ASN A 410 20.79 -4.79 -23.69
C ASN A 410 19.58 -4.81 -24.63
N GLU A 411 19.83 -4.30 -25.83
CA GLU A 411 18.85 -4.14 -26.91
C GLU A 411 18.84 -5.42 -27.76
N ASP A 412 17.70 -6.12 -27.85
CA ASP A 412 17.41 -6.98 -29.00
C ASP A 412 15.90 -7.03 -29.27
N GLU A 413 15.51 -7.00 -30.54
CA GLU A 413 14.13 -6.79 -31.02
C GLU A 413 13.29 -8.08 -30.93
N PRO A 414 12.04 -8.04 -30.41
CA PRO A 414 11.16 -9.21 -30.39
C PRO A 414 10.32 -9.40 -31.66
N LYS A 415 10.21 -10.63 -32.08
CA LYS A 415 9.23 -11.04 -33.10
C LYS A 415 8.33 -12.12 -32.51
N ALA A 416 6.99 -11.90 -32.39
CA ALA A 416 5.98 -12.94 -32.52
C ALA A 416 4.59 -12.75 -31.88
N LYS A 417 4.15 -11.58 -31.47
CA LYS A 417 2.73 -11.20 -31.50
C LYS A 417 2.63 -10.00 -32.41
N SER A 418 1.49 -9.83 -33.08
CA SER A 418 1.31 -8.60 -33.85
C SER A 418 1.43 -7.43 -32.87
N GLN A 419 2.06 -6.34 -33.28
CA GLN A 419 2.18 -5.13 -32.44
C GLN A 419 0.79 -4.66 -31.97
N GLU A 420 -0.26 -4.92 -32.74
CA GLU A 420 -1.66 -4.60 -32.43
C GLU A 420 -2.19 -5.40 -31.22
N ASP A 421 -1.82 -6.68 -31.05
CA ASP A 421 -2.25 -7.49 -29.89
C ASP A 421 -1.56 -7.03 -28.61
N ILE A 422 -0.28 -6.63 -28.71
CA ILE A 422 0.49 -6.10 -27.59
C ILE A 422 -0.07 -4.74 -27.17
N ASP A 423 -0.30 -3.84 -28.13
CA ASP A 423 -0.85 -2.51 -27.88
C ASP A 423 -2.26 -2.62 -27.29
N ARG A 424 -3.10 -3.58 -27.74
CA ARG A 424 -4.41 -3.87 -27.15
C ARG A 424 -4.31 -4.32 -25.69
N GLY A 425 -3.40 -5.24 -25.37
CA GLY A 425 -3.20 -5.71 -24.00
C GLY A 425 -2.75 -4.60 -23.06
N ILE A 426 -1.83 -3.76 -23.52
CA ILE A 426 -1.37 -2.57 -22.78
C ILE A 426 -2.52 -1.58 -22.55
N GLU A 427 -3.31 -1.31 -23.58
CA GLU A 427 -4.46 -0.41 -23.52
C GLU A 427 -5.52 -0.90 -22.53
N LEU A 428 -5.86 -2.20 -22.57
CA LEU A 428 -6.79 -2.83 -21.62
C LEU A 428 -6.30 -2.70 -20.18
N ILE A 429 -5.03 -3.00 -19.95
CA ILE A 429 -4.48 -2.99 -18.59
C ILE A 429 -4.40 -1.56 -18.03
N LEU A 430 -3.97 -0.58 -18.81
CA LEU A 430 -3.74 0.79 -18.34
C LEU A 430 -4.94 1.71 -18.47
N GLU A 431 -5.59 1.72 -19.62
CA GLU A 431 -6.55 2.76 -20.01
C GLU A 431 -7.99 2.28 -19.94
N LYS A 432 -8.26 1.04 -20.37
CA LYS A 432 -9.60 0.46 -20.42
C LYS A 432 -9.89 -0.47 -19.24
N LYS A 433 -9.60 0.00 -18.03
CA LYS A 433 -9.78 -0.80 -16.80
C LYS A 433 -11.21 -1.29 -16.60
N ASP A 434 -12.19 -0.52 -17.05
CA ASP A 434 -13.61 -0.87 -16.93
C ASP A 434 -13.99 -2.01 -17.91
N GLU A 435 -13.35 -2.06 -19.10
CA GLU A 435 -13.47 -3.17 -20.05
C GLU A 435 -12.80 -4.43 -19.48
N LEU A 436 -11.62 -4.30 -18.88
CA LEU A 436 -10.88 -5.40 -18.27
C LEU A 436 -11.67 -6.13 -17.18
N ILE A 437 -12.49 -5.43 -16.40
CA ILE A 437 -13.34 -6.02 -15.36
C ILE A 437 -14.70 -6.51 -15.88
N SER A 438 -15.00 -6.32 -17.16
CA SER A 438 -16.18 -6.87 -17.80
C SER A 438 -16.03 -8.38 -18.04
N PHE A 439 -17.13 -9.12 -17.88
CA PHE A 439 -17.14 -10.55 -18.24
C PHE A 439 -17.10 -10.82 -19.76
N ASN A 440 -17.24 -9.78 -20.60
CA ASN A 440 -17.08 -9.91 -22.04
C ASN A 440 -15.60 -9.96 -22.47
N GLU A 441 -14.70 -9.45 -21.67
CA GLU A 441 -13.26 -9.49 -21.91
C GLU A 441 -12.67 -10.78 -21.31
N PRO A 442 -12.02 -11.67 -22.09
CA PRO A 442 -11.47 -12.92 -21.58
C PRO A 442 -10.23 -12.75 -20.70
N LEU A 443 -9.45 -11.69 -20.87
CA LEU A 443 -8.20 -11.45 -20.13
C LEU A 443 -8.43 -11.44 -18.63
N ALA A 444 -7.79 -12.35 -17.90
CA ALA A 444 -7.90 -12.50 -16.46
C ALA A 444 -6.54 -12.69 -15.75
N PHE A 445 -5.50 -13.13 -16.48
CA PHE A 445 -4.17 -13.40 -15.95
C PHE A 445 -3.15 -12.43 -16.55
N ILE A 446 -2.51 -11.63 -15.70
CA ILE A 446 -1.61 -10.56 -16.13
C ILE A 446 -0.21 -10.84 -15.59
N PHE A 447 0.77 -10.91 -16.50
CA PHE A 447 2.19 -11.00 -16.15
C PHE A 447 2.83 -9.62 -16.19
N SER A 448 3.58 -9.26 -15.16
CA SER A 448 4.24 -7.94 -15.09
C SER A 448 5.61 -8.04 -14.45
N HIS A 449 6.58 -7.37 -15.05
CA HIS A 449 7.90 -7.18 -14.46
C HIS A 449 7.90 -5.95 -13.53
N SER A 450 8.40 -4.82 -14.00
CA SER A 450 8.50 -3.59 -13.19
C SER A 450 7.46 -2.54 -13.55
N ALA A 451 6.84 -2.66 -14.72
CA ALA A 451 5.99 -1.62 -15.28
C ALA A 451 4.73 -1.33 -14.45
N LEU A 452 4.14 -2.37 -13.85
CA LEU A 452 3.00 -2.20 -12.94
C LEU A 452 3.41 -1.77 -11.52
N ARG A 453 4.70 -1.58 -11.23
CA ARG A 453 5.14 -1.12 -9.90
C ARG A 453 4.68 0.30 -9.58
N GLU A 454 4.39 1.12 -10.59
CA GLU A 454 4.01 2.51 -10.40
C GLU A 454 2.68 2.84 -11.09
N GLY A 455 1.73 3.32 -10.31
CA GLY A 455 0.49 3.92 -10.80
C GLY A 455 -0.60 2.99 -11.32
N TRP A 456 -0.33 1.69 -11.55
CA TRP A 456 -1.38 0.75 -11.92
C TRP A 456 -2.13 0.27 -10.69
N ASP A 457 -3.44 0.28 -10.81
CA ASP A 457 -4.35 -0.15 -9.76
C ASP A 457 -5.61 -0.73 -10.40
N ASN A 458 -5.92 -1.97 -10.09
CA ASN A 458 -7.21 -2.55 -10.41
C ASN A 458 -7.82 -3.13 -9.14
N PRO A 459 -9.05 -2.74 -8.78
CA PRO A 459 -9.69 -3.21 -7.56
C PRO A 459 -10.00 -4.71 -7.57
N ASN A 460 -10.12 -5.31 -8.75
CA ASN A 460 -10.56 -6.70 -8.90
C ASN A 460 -9.42 -7.72 -8.93
N VAL A 461 -8.21 -7.33 -8.49
CA VAL A 461 -7.13 -8.30 -8.25
C VAL A 461 -7.42 -9.08 -6.97
N PHE A 462 -7.58 -10.40 -7.09
CA PHE A 462 -7.83 -11.31 -5.97
C PHE A 462 -6.71 -12.30 -5.72
N THR A 463 -5.82 -12.48 -6.70
CA THR A 463 -4.66 -13.36 -6.58
C THR A 463 -3.41 -12.63 -7.01
N LEU A 464 -2.38 -12.65 -6.16
CA LEU A 464 -1.03 -12.20 -6.46
C LEU A 464 -0.08 -13.40 -6.38
N CYS A 465 0.74 -13.57 -7.39
CA CYS A 465 1.77 -14.59 -7.43
C CYS A 465 3.11 -13.97 -7.78
N THR A 466 4.13 -14.19 -6.95
CA THR A 466 5.47 -13.65 -7.18
C THR A 466 6.37 -14.77 -7.69
N LEU A 467 6.67 -14.77 -8.99
CA LEU A 467 7.51 -15.77 -9.67
C LEU A 467 9.00 -15.44 -9.67
N LYS A 468 9.44 -14.56 -8.79
CA LYS A 468 10.84 -14.13 -8.68
C LYS A 468 11.43 -14.47 -7.31
N ASN A 469 12.71 -14.78 -7.30
CA ASN A 469 13.47 -15.00 -6.09
C ASN A 469 14.07 -13.68 -5.56
N GLY A 470 14.11 -13.50 -4.24
CA GLY A 470 14.93 -12.45 -3.60
C GLY A 470 14.40 -11.02 -3.68
N SER A 471 13.09 -10.78 -3.83
CA SER A 471 12.56 -9.41 -3.75
C SER A 471 12.69 -8.84 -2.34
N SER A 472 13.04 -7.53 -2.25
CA SER A 472 13.13 -6.83 -0.97
C SER A 472 11.76 -6.75 -0.28
N GLU A 473 11.74 -6.67 1.05
CA GLU A 473 10.50 -6.51 1.83
C GLU A 473 9.66 -5.32 1.36
N ILE A 474 10.30 -4.21 1.02
CA ILE A 474 9.63 -3.00 0.50
C ILE A 474 8.95 -3.28 -0.84
N ALA A 475 9.62 -4.03 -1.75
CA ALA A 475 9.04 -4.39 -3.03
C ALA A 475 7.82 -5.31 -2.86
N LYS A 476 7.91 -6.33 -1.99
CA LYS A 476 6.80 -7.23 -1.67
C LYS A 476 5.58 -6.48 -1.14
N LYS A 477 5.77 -5.52 -0.25
CA LYS A 477 4.69 -4.68 0.29
C LYS A 477 4.01 -3.84 -0.78
N GLN A 478 4.79 -3.20 -1.66
CA GLN A 478 4.25 -2.42 -2.76
C GLN A 478 3.45 -3.29 -3.76
N GLU A 479 3.88 -4.52 -3.97
CA GLU A 479 3.16 -5.50 -4.79
C GLU A 479 1.83 -5.90 -4.15
N ILE A 480 1.83 -6.22 -2.86
CA ILE A 480 0.61 -6.56 -2.09
C ILE A 480 -0.37 -5.40 -2.08
N GLY A 481 0.11 -4.18 -1.85
CA GLY A 481 -0.72 -2.97 -1.82
C GLY A 481 -1.59 -2.77 -3.07
N ARG A 482 -1.18 -3.32 -4.21
CA ARG A 482 -1.96 -3.25 -5.46
C ARG A 482 -3.20 -4.12 -5.46
N GLY A 483 -3.18 -5.23 -4.73
CA GLY A 483 -4.32 -6.13 -4.60
C GLY A 483 -5.27 -5.80 -3.46
N LEU A 484 -4.91 -4.87 -2.57
CA LEU A 484 -5.68 -4.60 -1.35
C LEU A 484 -6.97 -3.81 -1.57
N ARG A 485 -7.17 -3.17 -2.71
CA ARG A 485 -8.38 -2.37 -2.97
C ARG A 485 -9.64 -3.22 -2.90
N LEU A 486 -10.70 -2.64 -2.34
CA LEU A 486 -12.02 -3.28 -2.36
C LEU A 486 -12.51 -3.44 -3.80
N PRO A 487 -13.01 -4.63 -4.18
CA PRO A 487 -13.43 -4.91 -5.54
C PRO A 487 -14.71 -4.16 -5.92
N VAL A 488 -14.90 -4.01 -7.22
CA VAL A 488 -16.10 -3.41 -7.79
C VAL A 488 -16.80 -4.43 -8.70
N ASP A 489 -18.13 -4.35 -8.74
CA ASP A 489 -18.94 -5.11 -9.68
C ASP A 489 -18.86 -4.51 -11.09
N VAL A 490 -19.49 -5.16 -12.06
CA VAL A 490 -19.54 -4.71 -13.46
C VAL A 490 -20.26 -3.35 -13.64
N THR A 491 -20.93 -2.84 -12.64
CA THR A 491 -21.60 -1.52 -12.63
C THR A 491 -20.75 -0.45 -11.94
N GLY A 492 -19.57 -0.82 -11.41
CA GLY A 492 -18.66 0.06 -10.69
C GLY A 492 -18.95 0.24 -9.20
N ASN A 493 -19.94 -0.48 -8.65
CA ASN A 493 -20.23 -0.41 -7.22
C ASN A 493 -19.22 -1.24 -6.41
N ARG A 494 -18.75 -0.69 -5.30
CA ARG A 494 -17.84 -1.39 -4.39
C ARG A 494 -18.54 -2.55 -3.68
N CYS A 495 -17.88 -3.69 -3.63
CA CYS A 495 -18.28 -4.80 -2.80
C CYS A 495 -17.72 -4.61 -1.39
N LEU A 496 -18.62 -4.53 -0.40
CA LEU A 496 -18.25 -4.43 1.01
C LEU A 496 -18.35 -5.77 1.75
N ASP A 497 -18.64 -6.85 1.02
CA ASP A 497 -18.76 -8.19 1.59
C ASP A 497 -17.40 -8.74 1.99
N ARG A 498 -17.22 -9.02 3.27
CA ARG A 498 -15.94 -9.51 3.82
C ARG A 498 -15.54 -10.89 3.33
N ASN A 499 -16.49 -11.74 2.97
CA ASN A 499 -16.21 -13.08 2.46
C ASN A 499 -15.62 -13.00 1.05
N VAL A 500 -16.06 -11.99 0.28
CA VAL A 500 -15.54 -11.70 -1.06
C VAL A 500 -14.20 -10.96 -0.97
N ASN A 501 -14.05 -10.05 -0.01
CA ASN A 501 -12.94 -9.10 0.10
C ASN A 501 -11.67 -9.74 0.70
N GLU A 502 -11.11 -10.69 -0.01
CA GLU A 502 -9.89 -11.39 0.36
C GLU A 502 -8.91 -11.45 -0.82
N LEU A 503 -7.66 -11.07 -0.56
CA LEU A 503 -6.54 -11.16 -1.49
C LEU A 503 -5.70 -12.38 -1.13
N THR A 504 -5.56 -13.31 -2.04
CA THR A 504 -4.61 -14.43 -1.88
C THR A 504 -3.26 -14.06 -2.45
N VAL A 505 -2.22 -14.20 -1.64
CA VAL A 505 -0.81 -14.03 -2.03
C VAL A 505 -0.14 -15.39 -2.06
N ILE A 506 0.41 -15.75 -3.23
CA ILE A 506 1.16 -17.00 -3.41
C ILE A 506 2.65 -16.63 -3.33
N ALA A 507 3.31 -17.11 -2.28
CA ALA A 507 4.67 -16.78 -1.94
C ALA A 507 5.61 -18.00 -1.93
N ASN A 508 6.89 -17.76 -2.24
CA ASN A 508 7.96 -18.74 -2.03
C ASN A 508 8.38 -18.86 -0.57
N ASP A 509 8.08 -17.82 0.23
CA ASP A 509 8.35 -17.83 1.66
C ASP A 509 7.29 -18.64 2.40
N SER A 510 7.64 -19.13 3.58
CA SER A 510 6.63 -19.74 4.44
C SER A 510 5.61 -18.71 4.92
N TYR A 511 4.45 -19.23 5.30
CA TYR A 511 3.39 -18.42 5.90
C TYR A 511 3.87 -17.63 7.11
N GLU A 512 4.63 -18.25 8.01
CA GLU A 512 5.11 -17.60 9.22
C GLU A 512 6.09 -16.47 8.93
N ASN A 513 7.02 -16.67 8.00
CA ASN A 513 7.97 -15.63 7.58
C ASN A 513 7.24 -14.47 6.91
N PHE A 514 6.32 -14.77 6.02
CA PHE A 514 5.54 -13.75 5.33
C PHE A 514 4.63 -12.98 6.29
N SER A 515 3.93 -13.69 7.18
CA SER A 515 3.07 -13.09 8.21
C SER A 515 3.88 -12.26 9.20
N ARG A 516 5.06 -12.76 9.61
CA ARG A 516 5.98 -12.00 10.48
C ARG A 516 6.47 -10.73 9.80
N MET A 517 6.86 -10.78 8.53
CA MET A 517 7.29 -9.61 7.76
C MET A 517 6.19 -8.54 7.71
N LEU A 518 4.96 -8.93 7.41
CA LEU A 518 3.82 -8.02 7.41
C LEU A 518 3.53 -7.49 8.82
N GLN A 519 3.51 -8.35 9.84
CA GLN A 519 3.25 -7.97 11.23
C GLN A 519 4.33 -7.05 11.80
N GLU A 520 5.61 -7.27 11.49
CA GLU A 520 6.69 -6.37 11.89
C GLU A 520 6.55 -4.98 11.29
N ASP A 521 6.02 -4.88 10.07
CA ASP A 521 5.75 -3.60 9.45
C ASP A 521 4.61 -2.85 10.13
N PHE A 522 3.54 -3.55 10.43
CA PHE A 522 2.45 -3.00 11.23
C PHE A 522 2.96 -2.53 12.61
N ASN A 523 3.82 -3.34 13.24
CA ASN A 523 4.40 -2.99 14.53
C ASN A 523 5.42 -1.84 14.47
N LYS A 524 6.15 -1.66 13.36
CA LYS A 524 7.07 -0.52 13.16
C LYS A 524 6.31 0.79 13.03
N ASN A 525 5.14 0.75 12.40
CA ASN A 525 4.27 1.90 12.22
C ASN A 525 3.44 2.19 13.48
N MET A 526 3.35 1.25 14.41
CA MET A 526 2.76 1.43 15.74
C MET A 526 3.82 1.93 16.71
N ASN A 527 3.73 3.18 17.10
CA ASN A 527 4.41 3.63 18.30
C ASN A 527 3.67 2.98 19.48
N LYS A 528 4.24 1.90 20.06
CA LYS A 528 3.61 1.15 21.16
C LYS A 528 3.20 2.04 22.33
N ASN A 529 3.90 3.14 22.49
CA ASN A 529 3.69 4.11 23.57
C ASN A 529 2.82 5.29 23.16
N GLU A 530 2.32 5.37 21.92
CA GLU A 530 1.46 6.48 21.48
C GLU A 530 0.05 6.34 22.05
N VAL A 531 -0.42 7.37 22.76
CA VAL A 531 -1.77 7.46 23.30
C VAL A 531 -2.65 8.17 22.26
N THR A 532 -3.52 7.43 21.58
CA THR A 532 -4.42 7.98 20.56
C THR A 532 -5.71 8.51 21.18
N SER A 533 -6.37 9.46 20.51
CA SER A 533 -7.69 9.97 20.94
C SER A 533 -8.74 8.85 21.03
N ASP A 534 -8.68 7.86 20.12
CA ASP A 534 -9.57 6.68 20.17
C ASP A 534 -9.32 5.83 21.42
N LEU A 535 -8.06 5.67 21.84
CA LEU A 535 -7.72 4.95 23.06
C LEU A 535 -8.29 5.69 24.27
N LEU A 536 -8.15 7.01 24.30
CA LEU A 536 -8.72 7.83 25.38
C LEU A 536 -10.24 7.72 25.42
N LEU A 537 -10.90 7.81 24.28
CA LEU A 537 -12.37 7.68 24.16
C LEU A 537 -12.85 6.31 24.63
N VAL A 538 -12.24 5.23 24.14
CA VAL A 538 -12.61 3.86 24.55
C VAL A 538 -12.32 3.63 26.05
N THR A 539 -11.25 4.23 26.57
CA THR A 539 -10.94 4.20 27.99
C THR A 539 -12.08 4.80 28.82
N LEU A 540 -12.58 5.98 28.44
CA LEU A 540 -13.68 6.66 29.12
C LEU A 540 -15.01 5.89 28.98
N GLU A 541 -15.33 5.39 27.78
CA GLU A 541 -16.54 4.57 27.56
C GLU A 541 -16.56 3.32 28.44
N LYS A 542 -15.42 2.66 28.58
CA LYS A 542 -15.29 1.42 29.36
C LYS A 542 -15.10 1.66 30.86
N ALA A 543 -14.72 2.87 31.25
CA ALA A 543 -14.71 3.28 32.67
C ALA A 543 -16.12 3.49 33.24
N GLY A 544 -17.16 3.33 32.42
CA GLY A 544 -18.56 3.46 32.86
C GLY A 544 -19.14 4.87 32.80
N ILE A 545 -18.42 5.81 32.18
CA ILE A 545 -18.93 7.16 31.98
C ILE A 545 -20.06 7.12 30.95
N PRO A 546 -21.24 7.69 31.25
CA PRO A 546 -22.35 7.72 30.31
C PRO A 546 -21.94 8.39 28.97
N LYS A 547 -22.31 7.77 27.85
CA LYS A 547 -21.91 8.27 26.50
C LYS A 547 -22.26 9.73 26.25
N ILE A 548 -23.37 10.21 26.82
CA ILE A 548 -23.80 11.61 26.69
C ILE A 548 -22.85 12.60 27.36
N LYS A 549 -22.07 12.15 28.36
CA LYS A 549 -21.06 12.95 29.07
C LYS A 549 -19.69 12.90 28.40
N ILE A 550 -19.46 11.94 27.50
CA ILE A 550 -18.17 11.81 26.78
C ILE A 550 -18.22 12.74 25.57
N THR A 551 -17.95 14.00 25.82
CA THR A 551 -17.83 15.04 24.77
C THR A 551 -16.38 15.15 24.29
N SER A 552 -16.16 15.82 23.15
CA SER A 552 -14.81 16.11 22.67
C SER A 552 -14.00 16.92 23.68
N GLU A 553 -14.68 17.85 24.38
CA GLU A 553 -14.07 18.66 25.44
C GLU A 553 -13.57 17.80 26.60
N LEU A 554 -14.36 16.79 27.04
CA LEU A 554 -13.94 15.89 28.12
C LEU A 554 -12.73 15.05 27.72
N VAL A 555 -12.69 14.57 26.46
CA VAL A 555 -11.54 13.81 25.93
C VAL A 555 -10.28 14.70 25.84
N ASP A 556 -10.42 15.95 25.40
CA ASP A 556 -9.32 16.91 25.34
C ASP A 556 -8.82 17.29 26.74
N GLU A 557 -9.71 17.42 27.71
CA GLU A 557 -9.40 17.71 29.10
C GLU A 557 -8.68 16.49 29.74
N PHE A 558 -9.17 15.29 29.54
CA PHE A 558 -8.50 14.06 29.96
C PHE A 558 -7.09 13.96 29.38
N LYS A 559 -6.94 14.21 28.08
CA LYS A 559 -5.65 14.28 27.41
C LYS A 559 -4.71 15.31 28.02
N LYS A 560 -5.21 16.50 28.31
CA LYS A 560 -4.45 17.58 28.91
C LYS A 560 -3.97 17.21 30.32
N GLU A 561 -4.84 16.63 31.15
CA GLU A 561 -4.47 16.20 32.49
C GLU A 561 -3.43 15.08 32.48
N LEU A 562 -3.48 14.15 31.52
CA LEU A 562 -2.44 13.12 31.37
C LEU A 562 -1.07 13.70 31.03
N ILE A 563 -1.02 14.79 30.26
CA ILE A 563 0.22 15.51 29.94
C ILE A 563 0.73 16.28 31.17
N GLU A 564 -0.13 17.02 31.84
CA GLU A 564 0.21 17.82 33.02
C GLU A 564 0.71 16.95 34.19
N LYS A 565 0.12 15.77 34.34
CA LYS A 565 0.50 14.80 35.39
C LYS A 565 1.63 13.86 34.95
N LYS A 566 2.25 14.10 33.79
CA LYS A 566 3.40 13.36 33.26
C LYS A 566 3.15 11.85 33.00
N VAL A 567 1.94 11.48 32.74
CA VAL A 567 1.61 10.12 32.26
C VAL A 567 2.06 9.98 30.82
N MET A 568 1.88 11.02 29.99
CA MET A 568 2.38 11.07 28.62
C MET A 568 3.01 12.43 28.31
N ASP A 569 3.79 12.50 27.23
CA ASP A 569 4.37 13.76 26.75
C ASP A 569 3.42 14.56 25.84
N SER A 570 3.83 15.76 25.44
CA SER A 570 3.09 16.63 24.52
C SER A 570 2.93 16.05 23.11
N ASN A 571 3.66 15.02 22.78
CA ASN A 571 3.56 14.27 21.51
C ASN A 571 2.64 13.05 21.63
N ASN A 572 1.91 12.94 22.73
CA ASN A 572 1.02 11.82 23.05
C ASN A 572 1.75 10.48 23.23
N VAL A 573 2.99 10.49 23.65
CA VAL A 573 3.77 9.27 23.91
C VAL A 573 3.76 8.98 25.42
N LEU A 574 3.34 7.79 25.80
CA LEU A 574 3.37 7.30 27.18
C LEU A 574 4.80 7.37 27.72
N LEU A 575 4.98 8.00 28.88
CA LEU A 575 6.27 8.09 29.55
C LEU A 575 6.63 6.74 30.23
N LYS A 576 7.90 6.56 30.59
CA LYS A 576 8.44 5.29 31.09
C LYS A 576 7.67 4.73 32.30
N ASN A 577 7.17 5.58 33.16
CA ASN A 577 6.38 5.22 34.34
C ASN A 577 4.87 5.53 34.16
N GLY A 578 4.44 5.93 32.98
CA GLY A 578 3.07 6.42 32.75
C GLY A 578 1.98 5.41 33.07
N GLU A 579 2.24 4.08 32.96
CA GLU A 579 1.30 3.04 33.36
C GLU A 579 1.14 2.93 34.89
N GLU A 580 2.14 3.34 35.66
CA GLU A 580 2.10 3.39 37.11
C GLU A 580 1.52 4.73 37.57
N ASP A 581 1.96 5.81 36.97
CA ASP A 581 1.55 7.16 37.30
C ASP A 581 0.05 7.39 37.11
N ILE A 582 -0.58 6.77 36.08
CA ILE A 582 -2.03 6.88 35.86
C ILE A 582 -2.86 6.25 36.99
N LYS A 583 -2.33 5.26 37.69
CA LYS A 583 -3.04 4.58 38.82
C LYS A 583 -3.11 5.47 40.05
N GLU A 584 -2.21 6.41 40.18
CA GLU A 584 -2.10 7.34 41.31
C GLU A 584 -2.62 8.76 40.98
N ILE A 585 -3.11 8.97 39.74
CA ILE A 585 -3.54 10.27 39.27
C ILE A 585 -4.79 10.77 40.00
N GLN A 586 -4.78 12.01 40.39
CA GLN A 586 -5.97 12.75 40.82
C GLN A 586 -6.36 13.71 39.72
N PHE A 587 -7.53 13.47 39.12
CA PHE A 587 -8.07 14.31 38.08
C PHE A 587 -8.71 15.56 38.66
N SER A 588 -8.57 16.69 37.95
CA SER A 588 -9.18 17.95 38.34
C SER A 588 -10.66 18.01 37.93
N ASN A 589 -11.02 17.29 36.86
CA ASN A 589 -12.39 17.16 36.40
C ASN A 589 -13.16 16.14 37.26
N GLU A 590 -14.32 16.54 37.80
CA GLU A 590 -15.14 15.72 38.70
C GLU A 590 -15.55 14.40 38.06
N THR A 591 -15.97 14.41 36.80
CA THR A 591 -16.40 13.20 36.09
C THR A 591 -15.25 12.21 35.88
N LEU A 592 -14.03 12.70 35.60
CA LEU A 592 -12.83 11.87 35.47
C LEU A 592 -12.41 11.33 36.84
N GLN A 593 -12.52 12.15 37.89
CA GLN A 593 -12.14 11.77 39.25
C GLN A 593 -13.06 10.70 39.84
N GLU A 594 -14.36 10.80 39.60
CA GLU A 594 -15.35 9.77 40.02
C GLU A 594 -15.05 8.38 39.45
N HIS A 595 -14.43 8.33 38.27
CA HIS A 595 -14.13 7.09 37.56
C HIS A 595 -12.63 6.79 37.45
N SER A 596 -11.80 7.44 38.28
CA SER A 596 -10.32 7.41 38.18
C SER A 596 -9.73 5.99 38.18
N ILE A 597 -10.22 5.10 39.04
CA ILE A 597 -9.75 3.72 39.13
C ILE A 597 -10.05 2.95 37.84
N GLN A 598 -11.30 3.02 37.37
CA GLN A 598 -11.72 2.33 36.14
C GLN A 598 -11.03 2.92 34.89
N ILE A 599 -10.77 4.23 34.88
CA ILE A 599 -9.99 4.88 33.83
C ILE A 599 -8.57 4.31 33.82
N ALA A 600 -7.90 4.26 34.95
CA ALA A 600 -6.53 3.77 35.05
C ALA A 600 -6.43 2.29 34.61
N GLU A 601 -7.33 1.42 35.11
CA GLU A 601 -7.36 0.00 34.75
C GLU A 601 -7.59 -0.20 33.24
N ASN A 602 -8.57 0.51 32.65
CA ASN A 602 -8.86 0.39 31.24
C ASN A 602 -7.76 1.02 30.36
N PHE A 603 -7.18 2.14 30.77
CA PHE A 603 -6.07 2.75 30.06
C PHE A 603 -4.88 1.80 29.95
N VAL A 604 -4.41 1.24 31.08
CA VAL A 604 -3.30 0.29 31.09
C VAL A 604 -3.65 -0.96 30.27
N LYS A 605 -4.85 -1.51 30.45
CA LYS A 605 -5.33 -2.66 29.68
C LYS A 605 -5.28 -2.39 28.17
N TYR A 606 -5.79 -1.25 27.70
CA TYR A 606 -5.79 -0.94 26.26
C TYR A 606 -4.42 -0.56 25.72
N MET A 607 -3.53 0.01 26.53
CA MET A 607 -2.13 0.21 26.15
C MET A 607 -1.42 -1.13 25.94
N VAL A 608 -1.65 -2.12 26.79
CA VAL A 608 -1.12 -3.48 26.66
C VAL A 608 -1.75 -4.18 25.45
N GLU A 609 -3.07 -4.11 25.28
CA GLU A 609 -3.79 -4.69 24.14
C GLU A 609 -3.34 -4.06 22.82
N LYS A 610 -3.05 -2.76 22.78
CA LYS A 610 -2.48 -2.08 21.61
C LYS A 610 -1.12 -2.69 21.20
N GLY A 611 -0.31 -3.07 22.17
CA GLY A 611 0.97 -3.78 21.93
C GLY A 611 0.81 -5.21 21.40
N THR A 612 -0.39 -5.81 21.54
CA THR A 612 -0.73 -7.17 21.12
C THR A 612 -1.64 -7.24 19.89
N ASN A 613 -2.11 -6.10 19.37
CA ASN A 613 -2.98 -6.03 18.20
C ASN A 613 -2.29 -6.67 16.99
N ARG A 614 -2.83 -7.79 16.53
CA ARG A 614 -2.36 -8.55 15.37
C ARG A 614 -3.34 -8.39 14.23
N ILE A 615 -2.81 -8.20 13.03
CA ILE A 615 -3.60 -8.40 11.83
C ILE A 615 -3.79 -9.89 11.61
N GLU A 616 -5.02 -10.30 11.41
CA GLU A 616 -5.31 -11.67 11.00
C GLU A 616 -4.92 -11.84 9.54
N ILE A 617 -3.78 -12.47 9.32
CA ILE A 617 -3.36 -12.94 8.01
C ILE A 617 -3.78 -14.41 7.94
N ALA A 618 -4.67 -14.75 7.02
CA ALA A 618 -5.15 -16.12 6.90
C ALA A 618 -4.07 -17.01 6.29
N ASN A 619 -3.85 -18.18 6.90
CA ASN A 619 -3.02 -19.22 6.30
C ASN A 619 -3.86 -19.97 5.24
N GLY A 620 -3.55 -19.75 3.97
CA GLY A 620 -4.24 -20.36 2.83
C GLY A 620 -3.92 -21.84 2.62
N ASP A 621 -2.89 -22.36 3.30
CA ASP A 621 -2.50 -23.78 3.25
C ASP A 621 -3.35 -24.62 4.23
N ASN A 622 -4.10 -23.99 5.11
CA ASN A 622 -5.03 -24.60 6.06
C ASN A 622 -6.48 -24.30 5.66
N GLU A 623 -7.44 -25.08 6.17
CA GLU A 623 -8.86 -24.87 5.90
C GLU A 623 -9.36 -23.46 6.30
N PRO A 624 -10.39 -22.92 5.63
CA PRO A 624 -10.83 -21.56 5.83
C PRO A 624 -11.29 -21.30 7.27
N ILE A 625 -10.83 -20.19 7.84
CA ILE A 625 -11.34 -19.69 9.12
C ILE A 625 -12.71 -19.06 8.82
N ILE A 626 -13.78 -19.61 9.42
CA ILE A 626 -15.12 -19.05 9.34
C ILE A 626 -15.10 -17.69 10.04
N ASN A 627 -15.24 -16.62 9.27
CA ASN A 627 -15.23 -15.25 9.78
C ASN A 627 -16.57 -14.89 10.45
N LYS A 628 -16.51 -14.42 11.70
CA LYS A 628 -17.66 -13.79 12.33
C LYS A 628 -17.96 -12.44 11.63
N GLN A 629 -19.22 -12.22 11.31
CA GLN A 629 -19.71 -10.97 10.73
C GLN A 629 -19.33 -9.78 11.63
N ARG A 630 -18.71 -8.76 11.04
CA ARG A 630 -18.52 -7.45 11.65
C ARG A 630 -19.23 -6.39 10.82
N SER A 631 -19.62 -5.30 11.46
CA SER A 631 -20.40 -4.21 10.85
C SER A 631 -19.61 -3.44 9.79
N PHE A 632 -20.32 -3.00 8.76
CA PHE A 632 -19.79 -2.16 7.69
C PHE A 632 -19.37 -0.77 8.21
N VAL A 633 -18.31 -0.20 7.63
CA VAL A 633 -18.03 1.23 7.78
C VAL A 633 -19.12 1.97 7.01
N SER A 634 -19.99 2.68 7.72
CA SER A 634 -21.06 3.44 7.11
C SER A 634 -20.51 4.66 6.36
N GLU A 635 -21.24 5.16 5.37
CA GLU A 635 -20.90 6.42 4.68
C GLU A 635 -20.71 7.57 5.68
N LYS A 636 -21.45 7.55 6.78
CA LYS A 636 -21.37 8.50 7.88
C LYS A 636 -20.02 8.42 8.64
N GLU A 637 -19.47 7.21 8.85
CA GLU A 637 -18.14 7.05 9.46
C GLU A 637 -17.03 7.51 8.53
N PHE A 638 -17.18 7.29 7.22
CA PHE A 638 -16.26 7.82 6.23
C PHE A 638 -16.29 9.36 6.17
N GLN A 639 -17.49 9.95 6.28
CA GLN A 639 -17.66 11.41 6.41
C GLN A 639 -17.03 11.95 7.69
N ASN A 640 -17.23 11.29 8.83
CA ASN A 640 -16.61 11.68 10.10
C ASN A 640 -15.09 11.67 10.05
N LEU A 641 -14.48 10.64 9.42
CA LEU A 641 -13.03 10.56 9.20
C LEU A 641 -12.52 11.72 8.33
N PHE A 642 -13.33 12.13 7.37
CA PHE A 642 -12.99 13.26 6.52
C PHE A 642 -13.13 14.60 7.23
N GLU A 643 -14.15 14.76 8.08
CA GLU A 643 -14.34 15.92 8.95
C GLU A 643 -13.19 16.04 9.97
N GLU A 644 -12.69 14.91 10.49
CA GLU A 644 -11.50 14.87 11.35
C GLU A 644 -10.26 15.41 10.63
N LEU A 645 -10.02 15.00 9.38
CA LEU A 645 -8.93 15.54 8.55
C LEU A 645 -9.09 17.06 8.36
N GLY A 646 -10.29 17.52 7.99
CA GLY A 646 -10.60 18.94 7.81
C GLY A 646 -10.41 19.75 9.10
N THR A 647 -10.87 19.21 10.21
CA THR A 647 -10.73 19.81 11.54
C THR A 647 -9.27 19.92 11.95
N ASN A 648 -8.47 18.87 11.72
CA ASN A 648 -7.05 18.88 12.06
C ASN A 648 -6.24 19.84 11.17
N LEU A 649 -6.56 19.92 9.89
CA LEU A 649 -6.00 20.91 8.97
C LEU A 649 -6.34 22.33 9.41
N SER A 650 -7.59 22.59 9.79
CA SER A 650 -8.05 23.90 10.26
C SER A 650 -7.38 24.34 11.56
N LYS A 651 -7.27 23.43 12.54
CA LYS A 651 -6.62 23.71 13.83
C LYS A 651 -5.14 24.04 13.70
N LYS A 652 -4.44 23.44 12.73
CA LYS A 652 -3.00 23.63 12.51
C LYS A 652 -2.66 24.68 11.47
N ALA A 653 -3.63 25.13 10.68
CA ALA A 653 -3.48 26.17 9.66
C ALA A 653 -3.79 27.59 10.16
N ILE A 654 -3.69 27.86 11.48
CA ILE A 654 -3.76 29.23 11.97
C ILE A 654 -2.49 29.97 11.52
N TYR A 655 -2.60 30.62 10.39
CA TYR A 655 -1.57 31.46 9.82
C TYR A 655 -1.55 32.80 10.56
N LYS A 656 -0.55 33.05 11.40
CA LYS A 656 -0.13 34.37 11.72
C LYS A 656 0.83 34.85 10.63
N CYS A 657 0.29 35.38 9.54
CA CYS A 657 1.07 36.21 8.63
C CYS A 657 1.48 37.47 9.33
N LYS A 658 2.73 37.60 9.77
CA LYS A 658 3.33 38.92 9.93
C LYS A 658 3.57 39.46 8.51
N ILE A 659 2.60 40.20 8.01
CA ILE A 659 2.78 40.99 6.80
C ILE A 659 3.66 42.18 7.24
N ASP A 660 4.86 42.24 6.68
CA ASP A 660 5.66 43.44 6.71
C ASP A 660 4.98 44.46 5.80
N ASN A 661 4.13 45.28 6.38
CA ASN A 661 3.30 46.24 5.66
C ASN A 661 4.12 47.19 4.78
N GLU A 662 5.32 47.60 5.24
CA GLU A 662 6.20 48.48 4.45
C GLU A 662 6.73 47.77 3.21
N LYS A 663 7.15 46.52 3.34
CA LYS A 663 7.66 45.72 2.25
C LYS A 663 6.56 45.36 1.24
N TYR A 664 5.34 45.07 1.74
CA TYR A 664 4.18 44.80 0.90
C TYR A 664 3.74 46.03 0.10
N ILE A 665 3.68 47.21 0.75
CA ILE A 665 3.32 48.48 0.10
C ILE A 665 4.38 48.86 -0.95
N LYS A 666 5.67 48.73 -0.63
CA LYS A 666 6.78 49.05 -1.52
C LYS A 666 6.79 48.16 -2.75
N SER A 667 6.62 46.86 -2.57
CA SER A 667 6.51 45.89 -3.67
C SER A 667 5.24 46.10 -4.52
N SER A 668 4.13 46.49 -3.90
CA SER A 668 2.89 46.78 -4.64
C SER A 668 3.03 48.07 -5.46
N ILE A 669 3.69 49.12 -4.93
CA ILE A 669 3.95 50.36 -5.66
C ILE A 669 4.92 50.12 -6.82
N GLU A 670 6.00 49.35 -6.61
CA GLU A 670 6.92 48.98 -7.69
C GLU A 670 6.21 48.21 -8.80
N LYS A 671 5.29 47.31 -8.44
CA LYS A 671 4.51 46.52 -9.37
C LYS A 671 3.48 47.34 -10.13
N ILE A 672 2.80 48.29 -9.48
CA ILE A 672 1.87 49.23 -10.10
C ILE A 672 2.62 50.17 -11.07
N ASN A 673 3.77 50.69 -10.69
CA ASN A 673 4.58 51.54 -11.53
C ASN A 673 5.13 50.81 -12.74
N SER A 674 5.42 49.51 -12.65
CA SER A 674 5.83 48.67 -13.78
C SER A 674 4.70 48.39 -14.79
N TYR A 675 3.43 48.61 -14.43
CA TYR A 675 2.27 48.52 -15.33
C TYR A 675 1.86 49.85 -15.95
N ILE A 676 2.34 50.97 -15.39
CA ILE A 676 1.99 52.33 -15.85
C ILE A 676 3.11 52.91 -16.75
N SER A 677 4.32 52.37 -16.68
CA SER A 677 5.44 52.63 -17.58
C SER A 677 5.48 51.65 -18.74
#